data_4891f6d32b52be1803fd435c303aca52
#
_entry.id   4891f6d32b52be1803fd435c303aca52
#
_cell.length_a   1.000
_cell.length_b   1.000
_cell.length_c   1.000
_cell.angle_alpha   90.00
_cell.angle_beta   90.00
_cell.angle_gamma   90.00
#
_symmetry.space_group_name_H-M   'P 1'
#
loop_
_entity.id
_entity.type
_entity.pdbx_description
1 polymer ?
#
loop_
_entity_poly.entity_id
_entity_poly.type
_entity_poly.pdbx_seq_one_letter_code
_entity_poly.pdbx_strand_id
1 'polypeptide(L)'
;MATAFSAFDVFRNWAVTIGRSARVGPILFGIVVATSAPPALAQETGLLIRRLKFEGNRSIRAVALEAAISTTKSSWFVRSGVVNWIGLGEKRYLNEREFRTDAARIRLFYQLSGFLDVQVDTVVVRTAGAAYLTFRISEGEPIRVRSFTVSGLDTLSNRARVVENLPLRVGAPYNRYLLVATADTIQNRLWNQGYPTASVLVGKRAVDRAARTAELELVADPGMPATIGSIRIVGTKSVDSSFVRSLLATRTGRPFRSLDLYRSQINLYQSSLFRYATVGNDTTLFTLGDPTVPLMVQVQEGPLFRARSGLGVGTNDCVRASAGWTARNVGGRGRQLDFGGEVSKIGVTTNPFRSTICNGLEDDTLGSRRLNYGVSASLRRPVFLSPSNALTGTLFAERRSEIKVYLREEIGTSITFSRDAGRGLPVSLTYRIGYGRTQAGAVSFCAFFLACRSDDVAQLRERRFAATLTGTASRQRVNNLLDPTRGSVISFEATFSSPLIGSTRFSEFTRAVAEGSWYRPLGNDVVLAARVKGGIIFSPRLRLAAGAANFVPPEQRFYAGGANDVRGYDRNELGPVVYVTPASNVQTGGTVGFPDSVQVAPIGGNTLVLGNLELRLPSPFLNGRLRWVAFLDGGGVWERGSVLGAGVRLTPGAGLRFSTPLGPMRFDVAYNGSDLPEGALYSVKDEVLTLVRADYRKALNRKFNIQVSVGQAF
;
A
#
# COMPACT_ATOMS: atom_id res chain seq x y z
N MET A 1 -11.81 40.11 -27.20
CA MET A 1 -13.27 39.89 -27.06
C MET A 1 -13.43 38.42 -26.74
N ALA A 2 -13.40 37.98 -25.54
CA ALA A 2 -14.32 38.09 -24.40
C ALA A 2 -15.57 37.24 -24.63
N THR A 3 -15.63 36.10 -23.97
CA THR A 3 -16.78 35.74 -23.15
C THR A 3 -16.36 34.63 -22.17
N ALA A 4 -16.17 35.05 -20.93
CA ALA A 4 -16.06 34.17 -19.77
C ALA A 4 -17.48 33.70 -19.44
N PHE A 5 -17.74 32.38 -19.48
CA PHE A 5 -18.95 31.80 -18.89
C PHE A 5 -18.67 31.51 -17.41
N SER A 6 -19.37 32.23 -16.56
CA SER A 6 -19.33 32.14 -15.11
C SER A 6 -20.01 30.86 -14.63
N ALA A 7 -19.27 30.02 -13.90
CA ALA A 7 -19.75 28.79 -13.25
C ALA A 7 -20.74 29.07 -12.09
N PHE A 8 -21.20 30.30 -11.88
CA PHE A 8 -22.05 30.68 -10.77
C PHE A 8 -23.56 30.59 -11.06
N ASP A 9 -23.95 30.47 -12.32
CA ASP A 9 -25.38 30.46 -12.67
C ASP A 9 -26.05 29.08 -12.67
N VAL A 10 -25.26 28.00 -12.57
CA VAL A 10 -25.81 26.63 -12.51
C VAL A 10 -26.28 26.26 -11.08
N PHE A 11 -25.75 26.92 -10.04
CA PHE A 11 -26.12 26.61 -8.66
C PHE A 11 -27.39 27.37 -8.17
N ARG A 12 -27.83 28.40 -8.87
CA ARG A 12 -28.97 29.22 -8.42
C ARG A 12 -30.32 28.66 -8.79
N ASN A 13 -30.42 27.78 -9.77
CA ASN A 13 -31.71 27.21 -10.24
C ASN A 13 -32.08 25.86 -9.64
N TRP A 14 -31.25 25.30 -8.74
CA TRP A 14 -31.53 24.01 -8.05
C TRP A 14 -32.15 24.16 -6.64
N ALA A 15 -32.20 25.38 -6.13
CA ALA A 15 -32.66 25.67 -4.74
C ALA A 15 -34.11 26.09 -4.58
N VAL A 16 -34.94 26.13 -5.64
CA VAL A 16 -36.29 26.72 -5.57
C VAL A 16 -37.44 25.70 -5.73
N THR A 17 -37.16 24.41 -5.97
CA THR A 17 -38.27 23.45 -6.23
C THR A 17 -38.35 22.27 -5.27
N ILE A 18 -37.98 22.41 -4.00
CA ILE A 18 -38.37 21.43 -2.98
C ILE A 18 -38.93 22.17 -1.76
N GLY A 19 -40.17 22.61 -1.87
CA GLY A 19 -40.99 23.03 -0.76
C GLY A 19 -42.31 22.27 -0.77
N ARG A 20 -42.55 21.54 0.32
CA ARG A 20 -43.81 20.96 0.82
C ARG A 20 -44.18 19.54 0.45
N SER A 21 -44.25 18.78 1.55
CA SER A 21 -45.03 17.56 1.82
C SER A 21 -44.38 16.22 1.40
N ALA A 22 -43.87 15.48 2.41
CA ALA A 22 -44.28 14.09 2.59
C ALA A 22 -43.63 13.49 3.86
N ARG A 23 -44.44 12.74 4.55
CA ARG A 23 -44.22 12.04 5.81
C ARG A 23 -43.13 10.93 5.66
N VAL A 24 -42.39 10.76 6.73
CA VAL A 24 -41.28 9.79 6.91
C VAL A 24 -41.76 8.35 6.79
N GLY A 25 -41.10 7.58 5.93
CA GLY A 25 -41.04 6.13 5.92
C GLY A 25 -39.60 5.70 5.73
N PRO A 26 -39.16 4.49 6.16
CA PRO A 26 -37.77 4.09 6.23
C PRO A 26 -37.17 3.98 4.82
N ILE A 27 -36.12 4.74 4.57
CA ILE A 27 -35.38 4.72 3.29
C ILE A 27 -34.50 3.49 3.28
N LEU A 28 -34.98 2.44 2.62
CA LEU A 28 -34.14 1.43 2.00
C LEU A 28 -33.22 2.09 0.96
N PHE A 29 -31.95 1.77 0.98
CA PHE A 29 -30.98 2.15 -0.03
C PHE A 29 -31.44 1.63 -1.41
N GLY A 30 -32.21 2.41 -2.13
CA GLY A 30 -32.59 2.17 -3.52
C GLY A 30 -31.43 2.57 -4.44
N ILE A 31 -30.67 1.60 -4.92
CA ILE A 31 -29.84 1.74 -6.12
C ILE A 31 -30.79 2.04 -7.25
N VAL A 32 -30.75 3.24 -7.81
CA VAL A 32 -31.43 3.58 -9.06
C VAL A 32 -30.80 2.72 -10.16
N VAL A 33 -31.41 1.59 -10.45
CA VAL A 33 -31.17 0.82 -11.67
C VAL A 33 -31.98 1.47 -12.77
N ALA A 34 -31.30 2.19 -13.67
CA ALA A 34 -31.88 2.56 -14.93
C ALA A 34 -32.32 1.28 -15.64
N THR A 35 -33.62 1.06 -15.76
CA THR A 35 -34.20 -0.02 -16.54
C THR A 35 -34.03 0.31 -18.03
N SER A 36 -32.84 0.04 -18.58
CA SER A 36 -32.74 -0.23 -20.01
C SER A 36 -33.39 -1.60 -20.22
N ALA A 37 -34.39 -1.68 -21.11
CA ALA A 37 -34.99 -2.93 -21.54
C ALA A 37 -33.88 -3.95 -21.88
N PRO A 38 -33.97 -5.22 -21.42
CA PRO A 38 -32.96 -6.19 -21.76
C PRO A 38 -32.95 -6.37 -23.27
N PRO A 39 -31.78 -6.35 -23.93
CA PRO A 39 -31.70 -6.83 -25.29
C PRO A 39 -32.19 -8.27 -25.27
N ALA A 40 -33.05 -8.62 -26.23
CA ALA A 40 -33.54 -9.97 -26.41
C ALA A 40 -32.35 -10.94 -26.38
N LEU A 41 -32.21 -11.70 -25.29
CA LEU A 41 -31.18 -12.70 -25.12
C LEU A 41 -31.45 -13.79 -26.15
N ALA A 42 -30.68 -13.78 -27.23
CA ALA A 42 -30.52 -14.98 -28.03
C ALA A 42 -30.10 -16.09 -27.03
N GLN A 43 -30.92 -17.12 -26.89
CA GLN A 43 -30.63 -18.29 -26.07
C GLN A 43 -29.37 -18.94 -26.66
N GLU A 44 -28.22 -18.64 -26.08
CA GLU A 44 -27.00 -19.39 -26.32
C GLU A 44 -27.20 -20.80 -25.74
N THR A 45 -27.48 -21.78 -26.61
CA THR A 45 -27.63 -23.21 -26.31
C THR A 45 -26.28 -23.88 -26.00
N GLY A 46 -25.36 -23.18 -25.36
CA GLY A 46 -24.02 -23.68 -25.04
C GLY A 46 -23.96 -24.38 -23.67
N LEU A 47 -23.19 -25.47 -23.55
CA LEU A 47 -22.90 -26.14 -22.29
C LEU A 47 -21.95 -25.28 -21.43
N LEU A 48 -22.32 -24.97 -20.21
CA LEU A 48 -21.48 -24.21 -19.27
C LEU A 48 -20.27 -25.03 -18.82
N ILE A 49 -19.07 -24.50 -18.94
CA ILE A 49 -17.84 -25.13 -18.45
C ILE A 49 -17.79 -25.04 -16.93
N ARG A 50 -18.07 -26.14 -16.25
CA ARG A 50 -18.06 -26.21 -14.77
C ARG A 50 -16.72 -26.57 -14.16
N ARG A 51 -15.94 -27.37 -14.88
CA ARG A 51 -14.64 -27.85 -14.39
C ARG A 51 -13.67 -27.94 -15.57
N LEU A 52 -12.46 -27.46 -15.32
CA LEU A 52 -11.32 -27.66 -16.20
C LEU A 52 -10.22 -28.30 -15.36
N LYS A 53 -9.72 -29.47 -15.79
CA LYS A 53 -8.72 -30.26 -15.07
C LYS A 53 -7.60 -30.66 -16.00
N PHE A 54 -6.38 -30.71 -15.47
CA PHE A 54 -5.20 -31.30 -16.11
C PHE A 54 -4.82 -32.55 -15.32
N GLU A 55 -4.61 -33.65 -16.00
CA GLU A 55 -4.18 -34.93 -15.42
C GLU A 55 -2.90 -35.40 -16.10
N GLY A 56 -1.94 -35.86 -15.30
CA GLY A 56 -0.65 -36.35 -15.80
C GLY A 56 0.45 -35.28 -15.98
N ASN A 57 0.16 -34.02 -15.71
CA ASN A 57 1.12 -32.89 -15.77
C ASN A 57 2.03 -32.87 -14.53
N ARG A 58 3.11 -33.67 -14.55
CA ARG A 58 4.08 -33.80 -13.44
C ARG A 58 5.14 -32.73 -13.47
N SER A 59 5.65 -32.41 -14.67
CA SER A 59 6.78 -31.50 -14.90
C SER A 59 6.34 -30.04 -15.02
N ILE A 60 5.16 -29.77 -15.54
CA ILE A 60 4.63 -28.41 -15.77
C ILE A 60 3.41 -28.18 -14.89
N ARG A 61 3.42 -27.08 -14.13
CA ARG A 61 2.33 -26.72 -13.23
C ARG A 61 1.04 -26.40 -14.00
N ALA A 62 -0.11 -26.78 -13.47
CA ALA A 62 -1.42 -26.48 -14.05
C ALA A 62 -1.64 -25.00 -14.36
N VAL A 63 -1.16 -24.09 -13.48
CA VAL A 63 -1.25 -22.64 -13.70
C VAL A 63 -0.53 -22.19 -15.00
N ALA A 64 0.59 -22.80 -15.35
CA ALA A 64 1.30 -22.48 -16.61
C ALA A 64 0.54 -23.01 -17.82
N LEU A 65 -0.13 -24.16 -17.69
CA LEU A 65 -0.98 -24.72 -18.74
C LEU A 65 -2.26 -23.91 -18.90
N GLU A 66 -2.89 -23.46 -17.81
CA GLU A 66 -4.05 -22.54 -17.84
C GLU A 66 -3.71 -21.22 -18.56
N ALA A 67 -2.50 -20.71 -18.39
CA ALA A 67 -2.04 -19.50 -19.09
C ALA A 67 -1.75 -19.71 -20.58
N ALA A 68 -1.52 -20.96 -21.00
CA ALA A 68 -1.22 -21.33 -22.40
C ALA A 68 -2.47 -21.60 -23.24
N ILE A 69 -3.67 -21.67 -22.63
CA ILE A 69 -4.93 -22.00 -23.29
C ILE A 69 -5.94 -20.86 -23.21
N SER A 70 -6.94 -20.90 -24.11
CA SER A 70 -8.03 -19.91 -24.11
C SER A 70 -9.26 -20.38 -23.34
N THR A 71 -9.45 -21.69 -23.21
CA THR A 71 -10.60 -22.27 -22.50
C THR A 71 -10.47 -22.02 -20.99
N THR A 72 -11.45 -21.36 -20.41
CA THR A 72 -11.51 -21.07 -18.97
C THR A 72 -12.81 -21.62 -18.37
N LYS A 73 -12.78 -21.97 -17.08
CA LYS A 73 -13.97 -22.45 -16.34
C LYS A 73 -14.92 -21.31 -16.00
N SER A 74 -16.22 -21.58 -16.02
CA SER A 74 -17.25 -20.66 -15.51
C SER A 74 -17.13 -20.42 -14.02
N SER A 75 -17.58 -19.25 -13.58
CA SER A 75 -17.72 -18.96 -12.16
C SER A 75 -18.65 -19.96 -11.44
N TRP A 76 -18.30 -20.41 -10.27
CA TRP A 76 -19.11 -21.35 -9.47
C TRP A 76 -20.51 -20.81 -9.12
N PHE A 77 -20.67 -19.50 -9.08
CA PHE A 77 -21.93 -18.80 -8.76
C PHE A 77 -23.02 -18.84 -9.84
N VAL A 78 -22.73 -19.31 -11.02
CA VAL A 78 -23.76 -19.49 -12.07
C VAL A 78 -24.91 -20.42 -11.60
N ARG A 79 -24.74 -21.11 -10.46
CA ARG A 79 -25.78 -21.98 -9.84
C ARG A 79 -26.77 -21.25 -8.94
N SER A 80 -26.43 -20.10 -8.36
CA SER A 80 -27.30 -19.38 -7.43
C SER A 80 -28.21 -18.43 -8.20
N GLY A 81 -29.50 -18.68 -8.21
CA GLY A 81 -30.49 -17.85 -8.89
C GLY A 81 -30.42 -16.37 -8.47
N VAL A 82 -30.16 -16.11 -7.19
CA VAL A 82 -30.03 -14.77 -6.61
C VAL A 82 -28.77 -14.04 -7.15
N VAL A 83 -27.64 -14.73 -7.29
CA VAL A 83 -26.39 -14.14 -7.77
C VAL A 83 -26.41 -13.92 -9.28
N ASN A 84 -27.13 -14.77 -10.00
CA ASN A 84 -27.34 -14.61 -11.45
C ASN A 84 -28.21 -13.38 -11.76
N TRP A 85 -29.17 -13.06 -10.87
CA TRP A 85 -30.01 -11.87 -10.96
C TRP A 85 -29.21 -10.56 -10.76
N ILE A 86 -28.14 -10.62 -9.95
CA ILE A 86 -27.25 -9.45 -9.68
C ILE A 86 -26.14 -9.32 -10.74
N GLY A 87 -26.06 -10.23 -11.75
CA GLY A 87 -25.06 -10.15 -12.82
C GLY A 87 -23.61 -10.48 -12.41
N LEU A 88 -23.38 -11.06 -11.25
CA LEU A 88 -22.05 -11.33 -10.67
C LEU A 88 -21.39 -12.64 -11.10
N GLY A 89 -21.93 -13.37 -12.07
CA GLY A 89 -21.39 -14.65 -12.52
C GLY A 89 -20.87 -14.61 -13.96
N GLU A 90 -19.59 -14.88 -14.19
CA GLU A 90 -19.04 -15.01 -15.53
C GLU A 90 -19.39 -16.40 -16.09
N LYS A 91 -20.23 -16.44 -17.12
CA LYS A 91 -20.62 -17.66 -17.83
C LYS A 91 -19.62 -17.91 -18.95
N ARG A 92 -19.01 -19.08 -18.96
CA ARG A 92 -18.14 -19.56 -20.05
C ARG A 92 -18.75 -20.81 -20.64
N TYR A 93 -19.02 -20.76 -21.93
CA TYR A 93 -19.65 -21.85 -22.67
C TYR A 93 -18.58 -22.66 -23.39
N LEU A 94 -18.85 -23.95 -23.58
CA LEU A 94 -17.96 -24.85 -24.31
C LEU A 94 -17.94 -24.49 -25.79
N ASN A 95 -16.77 -24.14 -26.27
CA ASN A 95 -16.45 -24.11 -27.71
C ASN A 95 -15.54 -25.31 -27.99
N GLU A 96 -16.12 -26.35 -28.63
CA GLU A 96 -15.37 -27.59 -28.88
C GLU A 96 -14.18 -27.40 -29.80
N ARG A 97 -14.29 -26.51 -30.81
CA ARG A 97 -13.18 -26.21 -31.73
C ARG A 97 -12.03 -25.60 -30.94
N GLU A 98 -12.31 -24.66 -30.07
CA GLU A 98 -11.29 -23.99 -29.24
C GLU A 98 -10.67 -24.94 -28.23
N PHE A 99 -11.47 -25.78 -27.58
CA PHE A 99 -10.98 -26.80 -26.64
C PHE A 99 -10.04 -27.82 -27.32
N ARG A 100 -10.33 -28.26 -28.55
CA ARG A 100 -9.42 -29.11 -29.34
C ARG A 100 -8.15 -28.34 -29.74
N THR A 101 -8.26 -27.07 -30.09
CA THR A 101 -7.11 -26.20 -30.38
C THR A 101 -6.23 -26.03 -29.14
N ASP A 102 -6.82 -25.93 -27.96
CA ASP A 102 -6.07 -25.85 -26.71
C ASP A 102 -5.26 -27.11 -26.40
N ALA A 103 -5.72 -28.29 -26.78
CA ALA A 103 -4.90 -29.49 -26.69
C ALA A 103 -3.65 -29.42 -27.56
N ALA A 104 -3.77 -28.83 -28.77
CA ALA A 104 -2.60 -28.56 -29.63
C ALA A 104 -1.68 -27.49 -29.04
N ARG A 105 -2.22 -26.44 -28.40
CA ARG A 105 -1.41 -25.43 -27.69
C ARG A 105 -0.64 -26.04 -26.54
N ILE A 106 -1.29 -26.90 -25.73
CA ILE A 106 -0.62 -27.63 -24.63
C ILE A 106 0.48 -28.53 -25.19
N ARG A 107 0.20 -29.28 -26.26
CA ARG A 107 1.22 -30.14 -26.90
C ARG A 107 2.42 -29.32 -27.35
N LEU A 108 2.19 -28.21 -28.04
CA LEU A 108 3.26 -27.31 -28.49
C LEU A 108 4.06 -26.75 -27.31
N PHE A 109 3.38 -26.35 -26.24
CA PHE A 109 4.03 -25.82 -25.04
C PHE A 109 4.97 -26.85 -24.38
N TYR A 110 4.53 -28.12 -24.29
CA TYR A 110 5.38 -29.21 -23.82
C TYR A 110 6.55 -29.50 -24.78
N GLN A 111 6.31 -29.53 -26.09
CA GLN A 111 7.36 -29.73 -27.09
C GLN A 111 8.44 -28.64 -27.03
N LEU A 112 8.01 -27.37 -26.88
CA LEU A 112 8.94 -26.24 -26.66
C LEU A 112 9.67 -26.30 -25.32
N SER A 113 9.11 -27.04 -24.36
CA SER A 113 9.71 -27.28 -23.03
C SER A 113 10.58 -28.55 -22.96
N GLY A 114 10.77 -29.24 -24.10
CA GLY A 114 11.67 -30.38 -24.24
C GLY A 114 11.01 -31.76 -24.20
N PHE A 115 9.68 -31.86 -24.15
CA PHE A 115 8.92 -33.11 -24.12
C PHE A 115 8.35 -33.38 -25.52
N LEU A 116 9.16 -33.95 -26.42
CA LEU A 116 8.76 -34.09 -27.82
C LEU A 116 7.69 -35.15 -28.06
N ASP A 117 7.65 -36.20 -27.23
CA ASP A 117 6.74 -37.34 -27.34
C ASP A 117 5.43 -37.16 -26.54
N VAL A 118 5.14 -35.92 -26.11
CA VAL A 118 3.94 -35.62 -25.33
C VAL A 118 2.68 -35.95 -26.12
N GLN A 119 1.78 -36.64 -25.45
CA GLN A 119 0.41 -36.90 -25.93
C GLN A 119 -0.57 -36.14 -25.05
N VAL A 120 -1.54 -35.47 -25.69
CA VAL A 120 -2.55 -34.68 -25.00
C VAL A 120 -3.91 -35.12 -25.56
N ASP A 121 -4.68 -35.78 -24.72
CA ASP A 121 -6.05 -36.19 -25.02
C ASP A 121 -7.04 -35.30 -24.30
N THR A 122 -8.23 -35.19 -24.89
CA THR A 122 -9.31 -34.38 -24.34
C THR A 122 -10.49 -35.24 -23.94
N VAL A 123 -10.97 -35.07 -22.73
CA VAL A 123 -12.18 -35.74 -22.23
C VAL A 123 -13.23 -34.69 -21.91
N VAL A 124 -14.41 -34.83 -22.52
CA VAL A 124 -15.57 -33.98 -22.28
C VAL A 124 -16.68 -34.79 -21.71
N VAL A 125 -17.03 -34.59 -20.44
CA VAL A 125 -18.20 -35.18 -19.82
C VAL A 125 -19.32 -34.14 -19.84
N ARG A 126 -20.40 -34.48 -20.55
CA ARG A 126 -21.58 -33.60 -20.70
C ARG A 126 -22.68 -34.08 -19.75
N THR A 127 -23.28 -33.13 -19.04
CA THR A 127 -24.47 -33.30 -18.21
C THR A 127 -25.51 -32.27 -18.59
N ALA A 128 -26.74 -32.34 -18.08
CA ALA A 128 -27.79 -31.38 -18.39
C ALA A 128 -27.30 -29.90 -18.14
N GLY A 129 -26.99 -29.19 -19.23
CA GLY A 129 -26.55 -27.79 -19.21
C GLY A 129 -25.10 -27.52 -18.77
N ALA A 130 -24.26 -28.56 -18.59
CA ALA A 130 -22.89 -28.38 -18.13
C ALA A 130 -21.86 -29.30 -18.81
N ALA A 131 -20.62 -28.81 -18.93
CA ALA A 131 -19.47 -29.56 -19.41
C ALA A 131 -18.37 -29.62 -18.35
N TYR A 132 -17.76 -30.79 -18.22
CA TYR A 132 -16.58 -31.03 -17.41
C TYR A 132 -15.44 -31.42 -18.36
N LEU A 133 -14.40 -30.61 -18.38
CA LEU A 133 -13.31 -30.71 -19.33
C LEU A 133 -12.07 -31.25 -18.61
N THR A 134 -11.41 -32.23 -19.21
CA THR A 134 -10.15 -32.75 -18.71
C THR A 134 -9.17 -32.91 -19.84
N PHE A 135 -7.96 -32.33 -19.68
CA PHE A 135 -6.81 -32.66 -20.51
C PHE A 135 -6.03 -33.77 -19.84
N ARG A 136 -5.92 -34.91 -20.52
CA ARG A 136 -5.05 -36.04 -20.10
C ARG A 136 -3.73 -35.90 -20.82
N ILE A 137 -2.65 -35.77 -20.05
CA ILE A 137 -1.32 -35.50 -20.57
C ILE A 137 -0.43 -36.66 -20.22
N SER A 138 0.17 -37.25 -21.24
CA SER A 138 1.29 -38.18 -21.11
C SER A 138 2.56 -37.47 -21.55
N GLU A 139 3.35 -37.03 -20.60
CA GLU A 139 4.49 -36.12 -20.86
C GLU A 139 5.60 -36.78 -21.67
N GLY A 140 5.80 -38.09 -21.49
CA GLY A 140 6.98 -38.80 -21.99
C GLY A 140 8.26 -38.35 -21.23
N GLU A 141 9.42 -38.81 -21.69
CA GLU A 141 10.68 -38.36 -21.14
C GLU A 141 11.22 -37.15 -21.89
N PRO A 142 11.77 -36.15 -21.15
CA PRO A 142 12.30 -34.94 -21.77
C PRO A 142 13.63 -35.20 -22.47
N ILE A 143 13.87 -34.50 -23.57
CA ILE A 143 15.20 -34.32 -24.12
C ILE A 143 16.03 -33.47 -23.16
N ARG A 144 17.23 -33.93 -22.77
CA ARG A 144 18.13 -33.23 -21.86
C ARG A 144 19.31 -32.59 -22.57
N VAL A 145 19.69 -31.41 -22.07
CA VAL A 145 20.93 -30.74 -22.56
C VAL A 145 22.14 -31.54 -22.14
N ARG A 146 22.83 -32.15 -23.12
CA ARG A 146 24.07 -32.91 -22.91
C ARG A 146 25.27 -31.98 -22.82
N SER A 147 25.35 -31.02 -23.75
CA SER A 147 26.41 -30.02 -23.77
C SER A 147 25.85 -28.67 -24.13
N PHE A 148 26.40 -27.64 -23.50
CA PHE A 148 26.05 -26.24 -23.76
C PHE A 148 27.34 -25.41 -23.78
N THR A 149 27.66 -24.84 -24.94
CA THR A 149 28.86 -24.02 -25.13
C THR A 149 28.50 -22.62 -25.60
N VAL A 150 29.30 -21.65 -25.22
CA VAL A 150 29.22 -20.26 -25.71
C VAL A 150 30.59 -19.92 -26.31
N SER A 151 30.59 -19.70 -27.63
CA SER A 151 31.77 -19.31 -28.41
C SER A 151 31.79 -17.84 -28.74
N GLY A 152 32.94 -17.31 -29.20
CA GLY A 152 33.10 -15.90 -29.61
C GLY A 152 33.33 -14.91 -28.46
N LEU A 153 33.59 -15.38 -27.23
CA LEU A 153 33.87 -14.55 -26.08
C LEU A 153 35.35 -14.53 -25.69
N ASP A 154 36.23 -15.06 -26.52
CA ASP A 154 37.66 -15.33 -26.16
C ASP A 154 38.48 -14.05 -26.02
N THR A 155 38.07 -12.97 -26.66
CA THR A 155 38.68 -11.64 -26.59
C THR A 155 38.31 -10.87 -25.30
N LEU A 156 37.32 -11.38 -24.52
CA LEU A 156 36.85 -10.68 -23.34
C LEU A 156 37.53 -11.09 -22.07
N SER A 157 38.15 -10.15 -21.36
CA SER A 157 38.76 -10.38 -20.05
C SER A 157 37.77 -10.85 -18.98
N ASN A 158 36.49 -10.55 -19.13
CA ASN A 158 35.44 -10.83 -18.14
C ASN A 158 34.46 -11.94 -18.60
N ARG A 159 34.90 -12.87 -19.45
CA ARG A 159 34.11 -14.00 -19.99
C ARG A 159 33.32 -14.74 -18.89
N ALA A 160 33.96 -15.03 -17.76
CA ALA A 160 33.35 -15.77 -16.66
C ALA A 160 32.06 -15.11 -16.14
N ARG A 161 32.05 -13.79 -16.01
CA ARG A 161 30.85 -13.03 -15.58
C ARG A 161 29.72 -13.01 -16.61
N VAL A 162 30.07 -13.13 -17.89
CA VAL A 162 29.08 -13.17 -18.98
C VAL A 162 28.31 -14.48 -18.95
N VAL A 163 29.00 -15.62 -18.70
CA VAL A 163 28.40 -16.95 -18.73
C VAL A 163 27.99 -17.51 -17.38
N GLU A 164 28.18 -16.76 -16.30
CA GLU A 164 27.82 -17.19 -14.93
C GLU A 164 26.30 -17.32 -14.76
N ASN A 165 25.83 -18.40 -14.10
CA ASN A 165 24.41 -18.57 -13.71
C ASN A 165 23.40 -18.32 -14.85
N LEU A 166 23.62 -18.94 -15.99
CA LEU A 166 22.71 -18.86 -17.15
C LEU A 166 21.39 -19.60 -16.89
N PRO A 167 20.27 -19.15 -17.51
CA PRO A 167 18.97 -19.79 -17.35
C PRO A 167 18.94 -21.25 -17.79
N LEU A 168 19.55 -21.59 -18.93
CA LEU A 168 19.66 -22.95 -19.41
C LEU A 168 20.92 -23.59 -18.83
N ARG A 169 20.81 -24.85 -18.36
CA ARG A 169 21.92 -25.61 -17.73
C ARG A 169 22.03 -26.97 -18.33
N VAL A 170 23.24 -27.50 -18.33
CA VAL A 170 23.53 -28.90 -18.67
C VAL A 170 22.76 -29.83 -17.75
N GLY A 171 22.21 -30.93 -18.27
CA GLY A 171 21.32 -31.87 -17.58
C GLY A 171 19.87 -31.46 -17.44
N ALA A 172 19.53 -30.18 -17.60
CA ALA A 172 18.16 -29.72 -17.58
C ALA A 172 17.38 -30.13 -18.86
N PRO A 173 16.02 -30.18 -18.82
CA PRO A 173 15.22 -30.35 -20.03
C PRO A 173 15.55 -29.27 -21.09
N TYR A 174 15.63 -29.66 -22.34
CA TYR A 174 15.87 -28.76 -23.46
C TYR A 174 14.66 -27.85 -23.68
N ASN A 175 14.61 -26.73 -22.99
CA ASN A 175 13.56 -25.75 -23.07
C ASN A 175 13.97 -24.60 -24.00
N ARG A 176 13.23 -24.40 -25.10
CA ARG A 176 13.54 -23.37 -26.10
C ARG A 176 13.36 -21.96 -25.54
N TYR A 177 12.41 -21.74 -24.61
CA TYR A 177 12.26 -20.44 -23.95
C TYR A 177 13.49 -20.11 -23.09
N LEU A 178 14.04 -21.12 -22.39
CA LEU A 178 15.25 -20.93 -21.61
C LEU A 178 16.49 -20.72 -22.49
N LEU A 179 16.53 -21.33 -23.68
CA LEU A 179 17.62 -21.09 -24.64
C LEU A 179 17.60 -19.62 -25.10
N VAL A 180 16.46 -19.11 -25.50
CA VAL A 180 16.30 -17.70 -25.90
C VAL A 180 16.63 -16.78 -24.72
N ALA A 181 16.07 -17.05 -23.55
CA ALA A 181 16.36 -16.27 -22.33
C ALA A 181 17.87 -16.30 -21.96
N THR A 182 18.56 -17.37 -22.30
CA THR A 182 20.02 -17.47 -22.10
C THR A 182 20.77 -16.57 -23.09
N ALA A 183 20.41 -16.60 -24.37
CA ALA A 183 20.99 -15.72 -25.39
C ALA A 183 20.76 -14.24 -24.99
N ASP A 184 19.52 -13.87 -24.62
CA ASP A 184 19.16 -12.53 -24.17
C ASP A 184 19.97 -12.12 -22.92
N THR A 185 20.19 -13.05 -22.00
CA THR A 185 20.98 -12.80 -20.79
C THR A 185 22.42 -12.46 -21.11
N ILE A 186 23.04 -13.22 -21.99
CA ILE A 186 24.42 -13.01 -22.45
C ILE A 186 24.51 -11.66 -23.18
N GLN A 187 23.63 -11.39 -24.12
CA GLN A 187 23.58 -10.15 -24.88
C GLN A 187 23.40 -8.93 -23.96
N ASN A 188 22.45 -8.97 -23.03
CA ASN A 188 22.26 -7.90 -22.07
C ASN A 188 23.47 -7.66 -21.16
N ARG A 189 24.20 -8.70 -20.81
CA ARG A 189 25.44 -8.58 -20.03
C ARG A 189 26.54 -7.91 -20.82
N LEU A 190 26.67 -8.24 -22.12
CA LEU A 190 27.61 -7.59 -23.04
C LEU A 190 27.26 -6.11 -23.23
N TRP A 191 25.98 -5.79 -23.45
CA TRP A 191 25.53 -4.41 -23.55
C TRP A 191 25.84 -3.60 -22.27
N ASN A 192 25.76 -4.22 -21.11
CA ASN A 192 26.10 -3.56 -19.84
C ASN A 192 27.60 -3.49 -19.55
N GLN A 193 28.43 -4.18 -20.34
CA GLN A 193 29.88 -4.11 -20.28
C GLN A 193 30.50 -3.15 -21.29
N GLY A 194 29.68 -2.50 -22.10
CA GLY A 194 30.15 -1.47 -23.06
C GLY A 194 30.12 -1.89 -24.50
N TYR A 195 29.48 -3.01 -24.86
CA TYR A 195 29.40 -3.54 -26.22
C TYR A 195 27.98 -3.34 -26.82
N PRO A 196 27.66 -2.18 -27.37
CA PRO A 196 26.28 -1.82 -27.81
C PRO A 196 25.78 -2.65 -28.99
N THR A 197 26.67 -3.14 -29.82
CA THR A 197 26.38 -3.94 -31.02
C THR A 197 26.41 -5.44 -30.77
N ALA A 198 26.66 -5.87 -29.53
CA ALA A 198 26.72 -7.28 -29.19
C ALA A 198 25.46 -8.03 -29.63
N SER A 199 25.67 -9.14 -30.30
CA SER A 199 24.62 -10.07 -30.73
C SER A 199 24.92 -11.49 -30.25
N VAL A 200 23.89 -12.28 -30.01
CA VAL A 200 24.03 -13.68 -29.64
C VAL A 200 23.05 -14.51 -30.45
N LEU A 201 23.59 -15.42 -31.22
CA LEU A 201 22.83 -16.27 -32.11
C LEU A 201 22.95 -17.74 -31.70
N VAL A 202 21.95 -18.53 -32.06
CA VAL A 202 22.01 -19.99 -31.88
C VAL A 202 22.85 -20.55 -33.05
N GLY A 203 24.09 -21.00 -32.75
CA GLY A 203 24.98 -21.58 -33.74
C GLY A 203 24.61 -23.04 -34.01
N LYS A 204 24.88 -23.96 -33.07
CA LYS A 204 24.55 -25.38 -33.23
C LYS A 204 23.31 -25.74 -32.38
N ARG A 205 22.43 -26.52 -32.98
CA ARG A 205 21.30 -27.15 -32.31
C ARG A 205 21.10 -28.56 -32.82
N ALA A 206 21.88 -29.50 -32.26
CA ALA A 206 21.75 -30.91 -32.60
C ALA A 206 20.86 -31.59 -31.54
N VAL A 207 19.76 -32.15 -31.95
CA VAL A 207 18.80 -32.86 -31.09
C VAL A 207 18.78 -34.33 -31.53
N ASP A 208 19.29 -35.20 -30.69
CA ASP A 208 19.22 -36.67 -30.86
C ASP A 208 17.97 -37.17 -30.10
N ARG A 209 16.99 -37.62 -30.89
CA ARG A 209 15.73 -38.15 -30.30
C ARG A 209 15.91 -39.54 -29.72
N ALA A 210 16.81 -40.37 -30.33
CA ALA A 210 17.02 -41.72 -29.88
C ALA A 210 17.80 -41.73 -28.53
N ALA A 211 18.86 -40.92 -28.43
CA ALA A 211 19.61 -40.73 -27.20
C ALA A 211 18.93 -39.78 -26.20
N ARG A 212 17.85 -39.07 -26.59
CA ARG A 212 17.15 -38.05 -25.81
C ARG A 212 18.07 -36.96 -25.29
N THR A 213 19.01 -36.52 -26.13
CA THR A 213 19.99 -35.49 -25.80
C THR A 213 19.94 -34.33 -26.80
N ALA A 214 20.36 -33.15 -26.30
CA ALA A 214 20.52 -31.94 -27.11
C ALA A 214 21.95 -31.39 -26.90
N GLU A 215 22.65 -31.11 -27.99
CA GLU A 215 23.91 -30.38 -28.00
C GLU A 215 23.65 -28.97 -28.55
N LEU A 216 24.03 -27.96 -27.78
CA LEU A 216 23.70 -26.59 -28.04
C LEU A 216 24.94 -25.72 -28.01
N GLU A 217 25.03 -24.82 -28.98
CA GLU A 217 26.03 -23.78 -29.03
C GLU A 217 25.40 -22.43 -29.27
N LEU A 218 25.75 -21.45 -28.47
CA LEU A 218 25.49 -20.05 -28.74
C LEU A 218 26.76 -19.39 -29.24
N VAL A 219 26.65 -18.67 -30.33
CA VAL A 219 27.75 -17.87 -30.90
C VAL A 219 27.46 -16.41 -30.51
N ALA A 220 28.34 -15.85 -29.69
CA ALA A 220 28.29 -14.47 -29.29
C ALA A 220 29.28 -13.65 -30.12
N ASP A 221 28.81 -12.57 -30.69
CA ASP A 221 29.67 -11.55 -31.30
C ASP A 221 29.57 -10.29 -30.42
N PRO A 222 30.60 -9.97 -29.64
CA PRO A 222 30.60 -8.78 -28.79
C PRO A 222 30.60 -7.46 -29.57
N GLY A 223 31.15 -7.46 -30.79
CA GLY A 223 31.40 -6.22 -31.52
C GLY A 223 32.48 -5.37 -30.83
N MET A 224 32.49 -4.08 -31.06
CA MET A 224 33.45 -3.13 -30.50
C MET A 224 32.93 -2.45 -29.24
N PRO A 225 33.78 -2.20 -28.22
CA PRO A 225 33.40 -1.41 -27.06
C PRO A 225 33.19 0.05 -27.48
N ALA A 226 32.15 0.69 -26.93
CA ALA A 226 31.81 2.06 -27.28
C ALA A 226 31.43 2.91 -26.07
N THR A 227 31.59 4.21 -26.24
CA THR A 227 31.18 5.24 -25.29
C THR A 227 29.94 5.98 -25.78
N ILE A 228 29.24 6.68 -24.91
CA ILE A 228 28.10 7.53 -25.29
C ILE A 228 28.62 8.78 -26.03
N GLY A 229 28.12 8.96 -27.23
CA GLY A 229 28.39 10.13 -28.10
C GLY A 229 27.48 11.33 -27.78
N SER A 230 26.95 11.93 -28.84
CA SER A 230 25.99 13.03 -28.73
C SER A 230 24.64 12.55 -28.16
N ILE A 231 23.96 13.41 -27.41
CA ILE A 231 22.63 13.13 -26.87
C ILE A 231 21.65 14.15 -27.47
N ARG A 232 20.79 13.71 -28.36
CA ARG A 232 19.74 14.50 -28.99
C ARG A 232 18.42 14.32 -28.23
N ILE A 233 17.79 15.42 -27.86
CA ILE A 233 16.50 15.44 -27.15
C ILE A 233 15.45 16.02 -28.08
N VAL A 234 14.34 15.29 -28.27
CA VAL A 234 13.23 15.70 -29.14
C VAL A 234 11.89 15.57 -28.44
N GLY A 235 10.94 16.47 -28.78
CA GLY A 235 9.55 16.42 -28.29
C GLY A 235 9.30 17.26 -27.03
N THR A 236 10.27 18.04 -26.55
CA THR A 236 10.05 19.04 -25.49
C THR A 236 9.35 20.28 -26.06
N LYS A 237 8.44 20.88 -25.29
CA LYS A 237 7.72 22.11 -25.58
C LYS A 237 7.91 23.16 -24.49
N SER A 238 7.58 22.80 -23.26
CA SER A 238 7.63 23.66 -22.06
C SER A 238 8.72 23.23 -21.07
N VAL A 239 9.20 21.99 -21.20
CA VAL A 239 10.25 21.44 -20.35
C VAL A 239 11.61 21.78 -20.95
N ASP A 240 12.49 22.35 -20.15
CA ASP A 240 13.86 22.68 -20.56
C ASP A 240 14.64 21.38 -20.88
N SER A 241 15.30 21.34 -22.04
CA SER A 241 16.14 20.22 -22.45
C SER A 241 17.30 19.95 -21.48
N SER A 242 17.81 20.98 -20.81
CA SER A 242 18.83 20.84 -19.75
C SER A 242 18.28 20.04 -18.56
N PHE A 243 17.01 20.21 -18.22
CA PHE A 243 16.35 19.42 -17.19
C PHE A 243 16.17 17.97 -17.62
N VAL A 244 15.72 17.72 -18.87
CA VAL A 244 15.66 16.34 -19.40
C VAL A 244 17.01 15.66 -19.32
N ARG A 245 18.09 16.37 -19.73
CA ARG A 245 19.46 15.88 -19.63
C ARG A 245 19.88 15.56 -18.19
N SER A 246 19.42 16.31 -17.21
CA SER A 246 19.71 16.07 -15.78
C SER A 246 19.06 14.79 -15.22
N LEU A 247 18.01 14.28 -15.87
CA LEU A 247 17.31 13.03 -15.50
C LEU A 247 18.01 11.78 -16.05
N LEU A 248 18.94 11.94 -17.02
CA LEU A 248 19.62 10.80 -17.61
C LEU A 248 20.62 10.20 -16.62
N ALA A 249 20.66 8.88 -16.56
CA ALA A 249 21.63 8.13 -15.77
C ALA A 249 22.99 8.01 -16.44
N THR A 250 23.12 8.48 -17.70
CA THR A 250 24.34 8.49 -18.47
C THR A 250 24.70 9.87 -18.98
N ARG A 251 25.91 10.06 -19.50
CA ARG A 251 26.44 11.31 -20.05
C ARG A 251 27.39 11.00 -21.22
N THR A 252 27.57 11.95 -22.11
CA THR A 252 28.59 11.88 -23.16
C THR A 252 29.96 11.51 -22.61
N GLY A 253 30.68 10.64 -23.29
CA GLY A 253 32.01 10.10 -22.91
C GLY A 253 31.99 8.94 -21.87
N ARG A 254 30.85 8.60 -21.31
CA ARG A 254 30.72 7.43 -20.42
C ARG A 254 30.63 6.13 -21.25
N PRO A 255 31.16 5.01 -20.73
CA PRO A 255 30.94 3.70 -21.35
C PRO A 255 29.46 3.41 -21.57
N PHE A 256 29.12 2.84 -22.71
CA PHE A 256 27.75 2.41 -23.00
C PHE A 256 27.29 1.38 -21.99
N ARG A 257 26.06 1.54 -21.46
CA ARG A 257 25.39 0.58 -20.59
C ARG A 257 23.89 0.61 -20.85
N SER A 258 23.33 -0.46 -21.34
CA SER A 258 21.87 -0.58 -21.58
C SER A 258 21.06 -0.30 -20.32
N LEU A 259 21.51 -0.72 -19.15
CA LEU A 259 20.88 -0.46 -17.87
C LEU A 259 20.78 1.04 -17.57
N ASP A 260 21.74 1.85 -17.99
CA ASP A 260 21.69 3.29 -17.75
C ASP A 260 20.69 3.98 -18.69
N LEU A 261 20.49 3.45 -19.92
CA LEU A 261 19.40 3.92 -20.79
C LEU A 261 18.03 3.59 -20.17
N TYR A 262 17.85 2.37 -19.70
CA TYR A 262 16.63 1.97 -19.01
C TYR A 262 16.36 2.79 -17.75
N ARG A 263 17.39 3.04 -16.93
CA ARG A 263 17.28 3.93 -15.75
C ARG A 263 16.92 5.36 -16.15
N SER A 264 17.51 5.87 -17.22
CA SER A 264 17.16 7.19 -17.76
C SER A 264 15.68 7.27 -18.12
N GLN A 265 15.17 6.26 -18.80
CA GLN A 265 13.76 6.17 -19.14
C GLN A 265 12.85 6.12 -17.91
N ILE A 266 13.22 5.33 -16.89
CA ILE A 266 12.49 5.30 -15.61
C ILE A 266 12.50 6.68 -14.94
N ASN A 267 13.64 7.36 -14.88
CA ASN A 267 13.75 8.68 -14.27
C ASN A 267 12.86 9.71 -14.99
N LEU A 268 12.77 9.63 -16.32
CA LEU A 268 11.89 10.48 -17.11
C LEU A 268 10.41 10.23 -16.75
N TYR A 269 9.97 8.97 -16.63
CA TYR A 269 8.60 8.65 -16.21
C TYR A 269 8.33 9.04 -14.75
N GLN A 270 9.27 8.83 -13.85
CA GLN A 270 9.15 9.20 -12.43
C GLN A 270 9.06 10.70 -12.21
N SER A 271 9.56 11.51 -13.13
CA SER A 271 9.39 12.97 -13.10
C SER A 271 7.91 13.39 -13.18
N SER A 272 7.05 12.51 -13.69
CA SER A 272 5.62 12.76 -13.94
C SER A 272 5.34 13.89 -14.93
N LEU A 273 6.34 14.33 -15.69
CA LEU A 273 6.22 15.39 -16.72
C LEU A 273 5.89 14.79 -18.09
N PHE A 274 6.29 13.54 -18.33
CA PHE A 274 6.17 12.89 -19.63
C PHE A 274 5.16 11.74 -19.55
N ARG A 275 4.26 11.69 -20.52
CA ARG A 275 3.38 10.54 -20.73
C ARG A 275 4.02 9.46 -21.59
N TYR A 276 5.02 9.84 -22.38
CA TYR A 276 5.83 8.95 -23.17
C TYR A 276 7.29 9.41 -23.10
N ALA A 277 8.20 8.45 -22.91
CA ALA A 277 9.64 8.71 -22.91
C ALA A 277 10.37 7.46 -23.36
N THR A 278 11.27 7.60 -24.32
CA THR A 278 12.21 6.56 -24.75
C THR A 278 13.63 7.13 -24.77
N VAL A 279 14.56 6.26 -24.45
CA VAL A 279 15.99 6.53 -24.51
C VAL A 279 16.65 5.39 -25.26
N GLY A 280 17.20 5.64 -26.42
CA GLY A 280 17.78 4.63 -27.27
C GLY A 280 18.90 5.17 -28.14
N ASN A 281 19.49 4.29 -28.94
CA ASN A 281 20.49 4.68 -29.93
C ASN A 281 19.83 5.52 -31.03
N ASP A 282 20.49 6.60 -31.45
CA ASP A 282 20.05 7.38 -32.59
C ASP A 282 20.45 6.68 -33.88
N THR A 283 19.51 5.90 -34.44
CA THR A 283 19.74 5.10 -35.64
C THR A 283 20.01 5.94 -36.90
N THR A 284 19.72 7.24 -36.86
CA THR A 284 20.00 8.15 -37.98
C THR A 284 21.47 8.63 -38.01
N LEU A 285 22.14 8.58 -36.87
CA LEU A 285 23.52 9.04 -36.73
C LEU A 285 24.48 7.90 -36.36
N PHE A 286 23.96 6.73 -36.04
CA PHE A 286 24.78 5.60 -35.59
C PHE A 286 25.34 4.85 -36.80
N THR A 287 26.66 4.75 -36.91
CA THR A 287 27.37 3.94 -37.88
C THR A 287 27.97 2.71 -37.20
N LEU A 288 27.81 1.55 -37.81
CA LEU A 288 28.38 0.31 -37.29
C LEU A 288 29.92 0.39 -37.28
N GLY A 289 30.53 0.18 -36.12
CA GLY A 289 31.99 0.28 -35.95
C GLY A 289 32.46 1.58 -35.32
N ASP A 290 31.60 2.57 -35.14
CA ASP A 290 31.99 3.80 -34.44
C ASP A 290 32.26 3.54 -32.95
N PRO A 291 33.33 4.13 -32.38
CA PRO A 291 33.65 4.00 -30.96
C PRO A 291 32.68 4.80 -30.05
N THR A 292 31.73 5.51 -30.67
CA THR A 292 30.74 6.33 -29.95
C THR A 292 29.33 6.00 -30.40
N VAL A 293 28.41 5.90 -29.44
CA VAL A 293 26.98 5.67 -29.69
C VAL A 293 26.21 6.98 -29.49
N PRO A 294 25.69 7.59 -30.55
CA PRO A 294 24.76 8.71 -30.40
C PRO A 294 23.43 8.24 -29.81
N LEU A 295 22.91 8.99 -28.85
CA LEU A 295 21.64 8.69 -28.20
C LEU A 295 20.53 9.65 -28.65
N MET A 296 19.33 9.12 -28.82
CA MET A 296 18.10 9.89 -28.97
C MET A 296 17.20 9.69 -27.76
N VAL A 297 16.81 10.81 -27.16
CA VAL A 297 15.82 10.89 -26.08
C VAL A 297 14.55 11.49 -26.67
N GLN A 298 13.54 10.67 -26.87
CA GLN A 298 12.25 11.13 -27.39
C GLN A 298 11.26 11.20 -26.22
N VAL A 299 10.65 12.37 -26.03
CA VAL A 299 9.68 12.60 -24.96
C VAL A 299 8.39 13.21 -25.50
N GLN A 300 7.29 12.94 -24.80
CA GLN A 300 6.02 13.63 -25.03
C GLN A 300 5.52 14.12 -23.68
N GLU A 301 5.37 15.45 -23.57
CA GLU A 301 4.92 16.06 -22.32
C GLU A 301 3.50 15.65 -21.97
N GLY A 302 3.27 15.42 -20.69
CA GLY A 302 1.97 15.15 -20.08
C GLY A 302 1.25 16.45 -19.65
N PRO A 303 0.06 16.36 -19.07
CA PRO A 303 -0.66 17.52 -18.55
C PRO A 303 0.13 18.18 -17.41
N LEU A 304 0.31 19.50 -17.51
CA LEU A 304 1.06 20.29 -16.53
C LEU A 304 0.24 20.57 -15.26
N PHE A 305 -1.07 20.57 -15.37
CA PHE A 305 -1.98 20.84 -14.27
C PHE A 305 -2.82 19.61 -13.95
N ARG A 306 -3.02 19.36 -12.66
CA ARG A 306 -3.87 18.28 -12.18
C ARG A 306 -4.70 18.77 -11.00
N ALA A 307 -6.01 18.67 -11.11
CA ALA A 307 -6.93 18.84 -9.99
C ALA A 307 -7.36 17.47 -9.46
N ARG A 308 -7.58 17.37 -8.16
CA ARG A 308 -8.08 16.18 -7.46
C ARG A 308 -9.16 16.64 -6.49
N SER A 309 -10.21 15.86 -6.37
CA SER A 309 -11.21 16.02 -5.32
C SER A 309 -11.57 14.65 -4.76
N GLY A 310 -11.93 14.58 -3.51
CA GLY A 310 -12.31 13.34 -2.84
C GLY A 310 -13.37 13.60 -1.77
N LEU A 311 -14.30 12.67 -1.66
CA LEU A 311 -15.26 12.60 -0.58
C LEU A 311 -15.11 11.26 0.11
N GLY A 312 -15.24 11.22 1.41
CA GLY A 312 -15.15 10.00 2.20
C GLY A 312 -16.05 10.06 3.43
N VAL A 313 -16.38 8.87 3.93
CA VAL A 313 -17.17 8.69 5.15
C VAL A 313 -16.48 7.66 6.02
N GLY A 314 -16.38 7.91 7.30
CA GLY A 314 -15.77 7.00 8.26
C GLY A 314 -16.22 7.27 9.69
N THR A 315 -16.13 6.25 10.54
CA THR A 315 -16.56 6.34 11.94
C THR A 315 -15.74 7.35 12.76
N ASN A 316 -14.47 7.60 12.36
CA ASN A 316 -13.57 8.51 13.06
C ASN A 316 -13.61 9.96 12.51
N ASP A 317 -13.89 10.10 11.21
CA ASP A 317 -13.83 11.37 10.50
C ASP A 317 -15.20 11.90 10.09
N CYS A 318 -16.27 11.12 10.37
CA CYS A 318 -17.63 11.39 9.91
C CYS A 318 -17.65 11.58 8.38
N VAL A 319 -17.93 12.77 7.91
CA VAL A 319 -17.79 13.11 6.49
C VAL A 319 -16.48 13.88 6.30
N ARG A 320 -15.73 13.49 5.26
CA ARG A 320 -14.46 14.10 4.86
C ARG A 320 -14.52 14.55 3.41
N ALA A 321 -14.04 15.75 3.16
CA ALA A 321 -13.83 16.28 1.82
C ALA A 321 -12.37 16.69 1.65
N SER A 322 -11.82 16.45 0.47
CA SER A 322 -10.46 16.87 0.12
C SER A 322 -10.41 17.47 -1.28
N ALA A 323 -9.55 18.43 -1.48
CA ALA A 323 -9.24 19.02 -2.78
C ALA A 323 -7.74 19.22 -2.90
N GLY A 324 -7.23 19.07 -4.12
CA GLY A 324 -5.83 19.30 -4.40
C GLY A 324 -5.61 19.80 -5.82
N TRP A 325 -4.64 20.68 -5.97
CA TRP A 325 -4.21 21.18 -7.25
C TRP A 325 -2.69 21.09 -7.36
N THR A 326 -2.23 20.59 -8.48
CA THR A 326 -0.82 20.38 -8.76
C THR A 326 -0.46 21.11 -10.04
N ALA A 327 0.52 22.01 -10.00
CA ALA A 327 1.19 22.56 -11.16
C ALA A 327 2.58 21.93 -11.31
N ARG A 328 2.83 21.33 -12.45
CA ARG A 328 4.10 20.70 -12.78
C ARG A 328 4.91 21.62 -13.66
N ASN A 329 6.23 21.47 -13.60
CA ASN A 329 7.16 22.22 -14.42
C ASN A 329 7.15 23.75 -14.19
N VAL A 330 6.95 24.19 -12.95
CA VAL A 330 7.02 25.61 -12.62
C VAL A 330 8.43 26.13 -12.92
N GLY A 331 8.53 27.12 -13.82
CA GLY A 331 9.79 27.70 -14.25
C GLY A 331 10.65 26.76 -15.13
N GLY A 332 10.04 25.82 -15.88
CA GLY A 332 10.71 25.04 -16.95
C GLY A 332 11.64 23.90 -16.47
N ARG A 333 11.96 23.85 -15.18
CA ARG A 333 12.96 22.92 -14.61
C ARG A 333 12.35 21.80 -13.77
N GLY A 334 11.15 21.35 -14.13
CA GLY A 334 10.47 20.22 -13.51
C GLY A 334 10.05 20.44 -12.05
N ARG A 335 10.06 21.67 -11.54
CA ARG A 335 9.58 21.97 -10.20
C ARG A 335 8.07 21.73 -10.15
N GLN A 336 7.61 21.16 -9.05
CA GLN A 336 6.20 20.88 -8.84
C GLN A 336 5.68 21.71 -7.66
N LEU A 337 4.59 22.41 -7.88
CA LEU A 337 3.86 23.15 -6.86
C LEU A 337 2.55 22.45 -6.60
N ASP A 338 2.33 22.05 -5.36
CA ASP A 338 1.13 21.36 -4.92
C ASP A 338 0.40 22.18 -3.87
N PHE A 339 -0.89 22.40 -4.06
CA PHE A 339 -1.80 22.89 -3.05
C PHE A 339 -2.75 21.76 -2.64
N GLY A 340 -2.90 21.55 -1.34
CA GLY A 340 -3.79 20.54 -0.78
C GLY A 340 -4.65 21.11 0.33
N GLY A 341 -5.91 20.71 0.37
CA GLY A 341 -6.83 21.02 1.44
C GLY A 341 -7.66 19.80 1.79
N GLU A 342 -7.87 19.57 3.07
CA GLU A 342 -8.74 18.53 3.61
C GLU A 342 -9.56 19.09 4.76
N VAL A 343 -10.84 18.71 4.80
CA VAL A 343 -11.75 19.01 5.91
C VAL A 343 -12.43 17.71 6.30
N SER A 344 -12.45 17.40 7.59
CA SER A 344 -13.15 16.23 8.12
C SER A 344 -13.98 16.55 9.35
N LYS A 345 -14.75 15.59 9.83
CA LYS A 345 -15.76 15.76 10.89
C LYS A 345 -16.88 16.74 10.48
N ILE A 346 -17.19 16.76 9.18
CA ILE A 346 -18.27 17.59 8.66
C ILE A 346 -19.61 17.01 9.14
N GLY A 347 -20.45 17.88 9.74
CA GLY A 347 -21.81 17.53 10.12
C GLY A 347 -21.94 16.63 11.36
N VAL A 348 -20.94 16.55 12.23
CA VAL A 348 -21.01 15.74 13.46
C VAL A 348 -22.21 16.14 14.33
N THR A 349 -22.55 17.43 14.38
CA THR A 349 -23.66 17.95 15.23
C THR A 349 -25.00 18.07 14.49
N THR A 350 -25.02 18.08 13.15
CA THR A 350 -26.20 18.45 12.34
C THR A 350 -26.55 17.46 11.23
N ASN A 351 -25.81 16.37 11.10
CA ASN A 351 -25.93 15.46 9.97
C ASN A 351 -26.97 14.36 10.22
N PRO A 352 -27.78 13.97 9.20
CA PRO A 352 -28.66 12.80 9.28
C PRO A 352 -27.91 11.47 9.52
N PHE A 353 -26.58 11.43 9.28
CA PHE A 353 -25.72 10.27 9.60
C PHE A 353 -25.25 10.22 11.06
N ARG A 354 -25.64 11.20 11.88
CA ARG A 354 -25.26 11.32 13.31
C ARG A 354 -25.50 10.01 14.07
N SER A 355 -26.67 9.42 13.92
CA SER A 355 -27.09 8.25 14.68
C SER A 355 -26.46 6.93 14.24
N THR A 356 -25.86 6.86 13.03
CA THR A 356 -25.40 5.59 12.44
C THR A 356 -23.89 5.49 12.28
N ILE A 357 -23.22 6.60 11.93
CA ILE A 357 -21.79 6.57 11.55
C ILE A 357 -20.93 7.39 12.51
N CYS A 358 -21.49 8.47 13.08
CA CYS A 358 -20.76 9.47 13.85
C CYS A 358 -20.99 9.42 15.37
N ASN A 359 -21.71 8.42 15.88
CA ASN A 359 -22.08 8.30 17.32
C ASN A 359 -20.90 8.42 18.29
N GLY A 360 -19.80 7.74 17.98
CA GLY A 360 -18.61 7.75 18.85
C GLY A 360 -17.90 9.10 18.97
N LEU A 361 -18.27 10.08 18.11
CA LEU A 361 -17.73 11.43 18.13
C LEU A 361 -18.48 12.37 19.08
N GLU A 362 -19.68 12.01 19.49
CA GLU A 362 -20.53 12.85 20.36
C GLU A 362 -20.07 12.84 21.83
N ASP A 363 -19.53 11.72 22.28
CA ASP A 363 -19.08 11.53 23.66
C ASP A 363 -17.70 12.17 23.92
N ASP A 364 -17.06 12.74 22.90
CA ASP A 364 -15.77 13.39 23.05
C ASP A 364 -15.89 14.87 23.40
N THR A 365 -15.63 15.19 24.64
CA THR A 365 -15.64 16.56 25.18
C THR A 365 -14.45 17.41 24.70
N LEU A 366 -13.40 16.81 24.14
CA LEU A 366 -12.14 17.47 23.78
C LEU A 366 -12.11 18.19 22.43
N GLY A 367 -13.22 18.20 21.71
CA GLY A 367 -13.31 18.93 20.44
C GLY A 367 -13.46 18.07 19.19
N SER A 368 -13.78 16.79 19.33
CA SER A 368 -14.14 15.93 18.19
C SER A 368 -15.42 16.38 17.47
N ARG A 369 -16.24 17.20 18.12
CA ARG A 369 -17.41 17.82 17.48
C ARG A 369 -17.07 18.96 16.52
N ARG A 370 -15.84 19.46 16.57
CA ARG A 370 -15.41 20.56 15.69
C ARG A 370 -14.74 20.02 14.44
N LEU A 371 -14.82 20.76 13.34
CA LEU A 371 -14.18 20.44 12.08
C LEU A 371 -12.66 20.27 12.25
N ASN A 372 -12.11 19.20 11.71
CA ASN A 372 -10.68 19.13 11.43
C ASN A 372 -10.43 19.72 10.05
N TYR A 373 -9.32 20.42 9.89
CA TYR A 373 -8.89 20.93 8.59
C TYR A 373 -7.36 20.81 8.46
N GLY A 374 -6.91 20.68 7.24
CA GLY A 374 -5.51 20.76 6.88
C GLY A 374 -5.38 21.46 5.54
N VAL A 375 -4.52 22.47 5.46
CA VAL A 375 -4.14 23.14 4.21
C VAL A 375 -2.63 23.11 4.08
N SER A 376 -2.15 22.88 2.86
CA SER A 376 -0.71 22.86 2.59
C SER A 376 -0.38 23.40 1.21
N ALA A 377 0.80 24.01 1.11
CA ALA A 377 1.43 24.43 -0.12
C ALA A 377 2.84 23.86 -0.15
N SER A 378 3.15 23.05 -1.16
CA SER A 378 4.46 22.39 -1.27
C SER A 378 5.13 22.71 -2.58
N LEU A 379 6.42 23.05 -2.53
CA LEU A 379 7.29 23.19 -3.69
C LEU A 379 8.31 22.06 -3.69
N ARG A 380 8.23 21.19 -4.68
CA ARG A 380 9.14 20.05 -4.87
C ARG A 380 10.10 20.29 -6.02
N ARG A 381 11.39 20.08 -5.78
CA ARG A 381 12.45 20.00 -6.78
C ARG A 381 12.84 18.54 -6.96
N PRO A 382 12.41 17.86 -8.05
CA PRO A 382 12.55 16.41 -8.22
C PRO A 382 13.99 15.95 -8.51
N VAL A 383 14.86 16.86 -8.95
CA VAL A 383 16.29 16.60 -9.15
C VAL A 383 17.08 17.58 -8.29
N PHE A 384 17.63 17.08 -7.21
CA PHE A 384 18.48 17.84 -6.29
C PHE A 384 19.83 17.16 -6.15
N LEU A 385 20.87 17.72 -6.77
CA LEU A 385 22.23 17.18 -6.85
C LEU A 385 22.35 15.86 -7.66
N SER A 386 21.31 15.03 -7.71
CA SER A 386 21.26 13.76 -8.43
C SER A 386 19.83 13.44 -8.84
N PRO A 387 19.61 12.66 -9.92
CA PRO A 387 18.26 12.22 -10.34
C PRO A 387 17.52 11.38 -9.28
N SER A 388 18.25 10.73 -8.38
CA SER A 388 17.68 9.93 -7.29
C SER A 388 17.29 10.73 -6.05
N ASN A 389 17.58 12.03 -6.02
CA ASN A 389 17.33 12.90 -4.87
C ASN A 389 16.24 13.93 -5.18
N ALA A 390 15.36 14.21 -4.23
CA ALA A 390 14.41 15.31 -4.32
C ALA A 390 14.43 16.15 -3.04
N LEU A 391 14.17 17.44 -3.19
CA LEU A 391 14.00 18.38 -2.09
C LEU A 391 12.58 18.94 -2.16
N THR A 392 11.86 18.93 -1.02
CA THR A 392 10.50 19.46 -0.91
C THR A 392 10.42 20.43 0.25
N GLY A 393 9.96 21.65 0.00
CA GLY A 393 9.59 22.63 1.03
C GLY A 393 8.06 22.66 1.12
N THR A 394 7.50 22.64 2.33
CA THR A 394 6.04 22.66 2.56
C THR A 394 5.70 23.69 3.62
N LEU A 395 4.70 24.53 3.34
CA LEU A 395 3.99 25.36 4.31
C LEU A 395 2.67 24.65 4.65
N PHE A 396 2.29 24.64 5.91
CA PHE A 396 1.06 23.97 6.32
C PHE A 396 0.37 24.71 7.47
N ALA A 397 -0.95 24.55 7.54
CA ALA A 397 -1.76 24.90 8.70
C ALA A 397 -2.79 23.80 8.90
N GLU A 398 -2.83 23.26 10.09
CA GLU A 398 -3.70 22.11 10.39
C GLU A 398 -4.35 22.22 11.76
N ARG A 399 -5.56 21.69 11.83
CA ARG A 399 -6.26 21.34 13.04
C ARG A 399 -6.72 19.90 12.94
N ARG A 400 -6.24 19.07 13.84
CA ARG A 400 -6.62 17.66 13.93
C ARG A 400 -6.94 17.27 15.36
N SER A 401 -7.90 16.39 15.52
CA SER A 401 -8.24 15.81 16.81
C SER A 401 -8.21 14.29 16.73
N GLU A 402 -7.71 13.67 17.79
CA GLU A 402 -7.81 12.24 18.04
C GLU A 402 -8.84 12.02 19.14
N ILE A 403 -9.80 11.11 18.88
CA ILE A 403 -10.95 10.87 19.76
C ILE A 403 -10.48 10.54 21.18
N LYS A 404 -11.01 11.26 22.17
CA LYS A 404 -10.71 11.10 23.61
C LYS A 404 -9.25 11.31 24.00
N VAL A 405 -8.38 11.76 23.09
CA VAL A 405 -6.94 11.88 23.34
C VAL A 405 -6.47 13.32 23.28
N TYR A 406 -6.51 13.96 22.12
CA TYR A 406 -6.04 15.33 21.95
C TYR A 406 -6.70 16.09 20.80
N LEU A 407 -6.58 17.41 20.87
CA LEU A 407 -6.81 18.37 19.79
C LEU A 407 -5.52 19.14 19.56
N ARG A 408 -4.98 19.14 18.35
CA ARG A 408 -3.78 19.89 17.93
C ARG A 408 -4.12 20.92 16.87
N GLU A 409 -3.67 22.15 17.08
CA GLU A 409 -3.71 23.25 16.11
C GLU A 409 -2.27 23.71 15.86
N GLU A 410 -1.86 23.75 14.60
CA GLU A 410 -0.47 24.07 14.25
C GLU A 410 -0.39 24.77 12.90
N ILE A 411 0.49 25.75 12.80
CA ILE A 411 0.96 26.33 11.54
C ILE A 411 2.47 26.20 11.48
N GLY A 412 3.02 25.88 10.33
CA GLY A 412 4.46 25.67 10.25
C GLY A 412 4.99 25.44 8.85
N THR A 413 6.25 25.05 8.83
CA THR A 413 6.98 24.71 7.61
C THR A 413 7.76 23.41 7.80
N SER A 414 8.04 22.72 6.69
CA SER A 414 8.94 21.58 6.68
C SER A 414 9.80 21.55 5.43
N ILE A 415 11.00 21.01 5.58
CA ILE A 415 11.92 20.72 4.48
C ILE A 415 12.22 19.24 4.50
N THR A 416 11.93 18.56 3.40
CA THR A 416 12.16 17.12 3.24
C THR A 416 13.18 16.89 2.15
N PHE A 417 14.28 16.26 2.50
CA PHE A 417 15.21 15.64 1.56
C PHE A 417 14.82 14.16 1.41
N SER A 418 14.60 13.70 0.18
CA SER A 418 14.29 12.30 -0.11
C SER A 418 15.24 11.74 -1.14
N ARG A 419 15.63 10.47 -0.96
CA ARG A 419 16.53 9.75 -1.85
C ARG A 419 16.03 8.34 -2.10
N ASP A 420 16.02 7.92 -3.36
CA ASP A 420 15.96 6.51 -3.71
C ASP A 420 17.39 5.94 -3.64
N ALA A 421 17.69 5.19 -2.57
CA ALA A 421 18.98 4.58 -2.37
C ALA A 421 19.22 3.35 -3.28
N GLY A 422 18.31 3.10 -4.22
CA GLY A 422 18.33 1.97 -5.14
C GLY A 422 17.78 0.68 -4.50
N ARG A 423 17.49 -0.32 -5.35
CA ARG A 423 16.90 -1.61 -4.94
C ARG A 423 15.56 -1.48 -4.18
N GLY A 424 14.82 -0.39 -4.40
CA GLY A 424 13.52 -0.13 -3.73
C GLY A 424 13.67 0.22 -2.25
N LEU A 425 14.70 0.98 -1.89
CA LEU A 425 14.92 1.54 -0.55
C LEU A 425 14.81 3.07 -0.58
N PRO A 426 13.60 3.64 -0.57
CA PRO A 426 13.41 5.06 -0.34
C PRO A 426 13.80 5.42 1.09
N VAL A 427 14.57 6.49 1.23
CA VAL A 427 14.93 7.11 2.50
C VAL A 427 14.55 8.59 2.48
N SER A 428 14.14 9.14 3.61
CA SER A 428 13.91 10.58 3.72
C SER A 428 14.40 11.15 5.06
N LEU A 429 14.75 12.42 5.04
CA LEU A 429 15.05 13.23 6.22
C LEU A 429 14.19 14.48 6.15
N THR A 430 13.33 14.68 7.13
CA THR A 430 12.40 15.80 7.21
C THR A 430 12.70 16.64 8.46
N TYR A 431 13.02 17.89 8.27
CA TYR A 431 12.99 18.88 9.33
C TYR A 431 11.64 19.61 9.26
N ARG A 432 10.91 19.62 10.36
CA ARG A 432 9.61 20.30 10.52
C ARG A 432 9.67 21.23 11.71
N ILE A 433 9.24 22.46 11.57
CA ILE A 433 9.03 23.41 12.66
C ILE A 433 7.62 23.98 12.56
N GLY A 434 6.90 23.96 13.68
CA GLY A 434 5.54 24.46 13.78
C GLY A 434 5.34 25.26 15.05
N TYR A 435 4.44 26.23 14.96
CA TYR A 435 3.93 26.99 16.11
C TYR A 435 2.49 26.59 16.34
N GLY A 436 2.20 26.01 17.49
CA GLY A 436 0.89 25.47 17.76
C GLY A 436 0.65 25.12 19.22
N ARG A 437 -0.53 24.56 19.46
CA ARG A 437 -0.92 24.04 20.77
C ARG A 437 -1.53 22.68 20.66
N THR A 438 -1.32 21.86 21.68
CA THR A 438 -2.02 20.59 21.87
C THR A 438 -2.87 20.69 23.12
N GLN A 439 -4.17 20.42 22.97
CA GLN A 439 -5.12 20.32 24.06
C GLN A 439 -5.41 18.85 24.31
N ALA A 440 -5.26 18.39 25.55
CA ALA A 440 -5.73 17.10 26.02
C ALA A 440 -6.66 17.31 27.22
N GLY A 441 -7.36 16.28 27.64
CA GLY A 441 -8.22 16.35 28.84
C GLY A 441 -7.40 16.74 30.06
N ALA A 442 -7.99 17.54 30.96
CA ALA A 442 -7.35 17.87 32.24
C ALA A 442 -6.96 16.60 33.01
N VAL A 443 -7.77 15.55 32.90
CA VAL A 443 -7.52 14.23 33.46
C VAL A 443 -6.22 13.61 32.95
N SER A 444 -5.96 13.69 31.64
CA SER A 444 -4.74 13.15 31.06
C SER A 444 -3.50 13.87 31.58
N PHE A 445 -3.56 15.18 31.78
CA PHE A 445 -2.46 15.95 32.32
C PHE A 445 -2.25 15.65 33.82
N CYS A 446 -3.33 15.58 34.58
CA CYS A 446 -3.26 15.31 36.03
C CYS A 446 -2.79 13.88 36.32
N ALA A 447 -3.42 12.88 35.72
CA ALA A 447 -3.13 11.47 36.04
C ALA A 447 -1.72 11.05 35.62
N PHE A 448 -1.16 11.69 34.63
CA PHE A 448 0.10 11.23 34.04
C PHE A 448 1.29 12.12 34.34
N PHE A 449 1.08 13.43 34.24
CA PHE A 449 2.16 14.38 34.39
C PHE A 449 2.14 15.05 35.74
N LEU A 450 1.25 14.59 36.65
CA LEU A 450 1.05 15.19 37.96
C LEU A 450 0.67 16.68 37.91
N ALA A 451 0.24 17.13 36.70
CA ALA A 451 -0.19 18.51 36.46
C ALA A 451 -1.68 18.65 36.80
N CYS A 452 -2.03 18.50 38.06
CA CYS A 452 -3.42 18.61 38.55
C CYS A 452 -3.84 20.06 38.84
N ARG A 453 -2.88 20.98 38.95
CA ARG A 453 -3.15 22.40 39.20
C ARG A 453 -3.53 23.09 37.89
N SER A 454 -4.48 24.00 37.96
CA SER A 454 -4.94 24.78 36.81
C SER A 454 -3.80 25.49 36.06
N ASP A 455 -2.82 26.00 36.82
CA ASP A 455 -1.67 26.74 36.29
C ASP A 455 -0.75 25.82 35.46
N ASP A 456 -0.46 24.61 35.95
CA ASP A 456 0.33 23.61 35.22
C ASP A 456 -0.38 23.17 33.92
N VAL A 457 -1.69 22.93 34.00
CA VAL A 457 -2.50 22.57 32.84
C VAL A 457 -2.54 23.71 31.79
N ALA A 458 -2.71 24.96 32.27
CA ALA A 458 -2.69 26.13 31.41
C ALA A 458 -1.33 26.26 30.70
N GLN A 459 -0.22 26.12 31.45
CA GLN A 459 1.12 26.13 30.88
C GLN A 459 1.31 25.04 29.82
N LEU A 460 0.81 23.82 30.05
CA LEU A 460 0.92 22.73 29.06
C LEU A 460 0.06 22.92 27.79
N ARG A 461 -1.00 23.73 27.88
CA ARG A 461 -1.91 24.06 26.76
C ARG A 461 -1.48 25.29 25.95
N GLU A 462 -0.47 26.02 26.37
CA GLU A 462 0.02 27.20 25.67
C GLU A 462 0.53 26.88 24.27
N ARG A 463 0.44 27.87 23.38
CA ARG A 463 1.06 27.78 22.03
C ARG A 463 2.57 27.85 22.16
N ARG A 464 3.26 26.96 21.45
CA ARG A 464 4.71 26.88 21.47
C ARG A 464 5.31 26.39 20.16
N PHE A 465 6.59 26.62 19.99
CA PHE A 465 7.35 26.03 18.91
C PHE A 465 7.69 24.58 19.21
N ALA A 466 7.45 23.73 18.21
CA ALA A 466 7.89 22.34 18.20
C ALA A 466 8.64 22.09 16.89
N ALA A 467 9.89 21.72 16.99
CA ALA A 467 10.72 21.33 15.86
C ALA A 467 11.06 19.85 15.94
N THR A 468 10.99 19.17 14.84
CA THR A 468 11.29 17.73 14.74
C THR A 468 12.20 17.45 13.56
N LEU A 469 13.14 16.54 13.75
CA LEU A 469 13.94 15.94 12.70
C LEU A 469 13.57 14.47 12.58
N THR A 470 12.91 14.09 11.47
CA THR A 470 12.41 12.73 11.26
C THR A 470 13.16 12.08 10.12
N GLY A 471 13.80 10.96 10.40
CA GLY A 471 14.39 10.06 9.41
C GLY A 471 13.46 8.88 9.14
N THR A 472 13.20 8.56 7.87
CA THR A 472 12.44 7.36 7.48
C THR A 472 13.21 6.52 6.48
N ALA A 473 13.05 5.21 6.57
CA ALA A 473 13.52 4.26 5.58
C ALA A 473 12.47 3.16 5.41
N SER A 474 12.18 2.77 4.19
CA SER A 474 11.24 1.68 3.94
C SER A 474 11.73 0.80 2.80
N ARG A 475 11.38 -0.48 2.84
CA ARG A 475 11.70 -1.45 1.79
C ARG A 475 10.47 -2.27 1.51
N GLN A 476 9.98 -2.16 0.28
CA GLN A 476 8.80 -2.91 -0.17
C GLN A 476 9.22 -3.91 -1.26
N ARG A 477 9.06 -5.18 -0.96
CA ARG A 477 9.35 -6.30 -1.88
C ARG A 477 8.16 -7.25 -1.90
N VAL A 478 7.03 -6.76 -2.37
CA VAL A 478 5.78 -7.51 -2.47
C VAL A 478 5.35 -7.61 -3.93
N ASN A 479 4.62 -8.68 -4.25
CA ASN A 479 4.11 -8.93 -5.60
C ASN A 479 2.93 -8.01 -5.98
N ASN A 480 2.17 -7.52 -5.00
CA ASN A 480 1.05 -6.60 -5.19
C ASN A 480 0.99 -5.65 -3.97
N LEU A 481 0.84 -4.35 -4.22
CA LEU A 481 0.78 -3.33 -3.14
C LEU A 481 -0.57 -3.29 -2.44
N LEU A 482 -1.66 -3.60 -3.15
CA LEU A 482 -3.02 -3.53 -2.60
C LEU A 482 -3.44 -4.83 -1.90
N ASP A 483 -2.99 -5.99 -2.39
CA ASP A 483 -3.27 -7.30 -1.81
C ASP A 483 -2.03 -8.21 -1.92
N PRO A 484 -1.04 -8.01 -1.04
CA PRO A 484 0.19 -8.78 -1.09
C PRO A 484 -0.06 -10.24 -0.67
N THR A 485 0.44 -11.16 -1.51
CA THR A 485 0.41 -12.60 -1.24
C THR A 485 1.80 -13.19 -1.07
N ARG A 486 2.84 -12.43 -1.45
CA ARG A 486 4.24 -12.87 -1.35
C ARG A 486 5.17 -11.68 -1.17
N GLY A 487 6.13 -11.83 -0.27
CA GLY A 487 7.20 -10.85 -0.06
C GLY A 487 7.19 -10.22 1.31
N SER A 488 7.80 -9.04 1.44
CA SER A 488 7.91 -8.33 2.72
C SER A 488 7.87 -6.82 2.54
N VAL A 489 7.37 -6.14 3.57
CA VAL A 489 7.46 -4.69 3.76
C VAL A 489 8.13 -4.45 5.10
N ILE A 490 9.17 -3.63 5.12
CA ILE A 490 9.90 -3.25 6.34
C ILE A 490 10.01 -1.74 6.34
N SER A 491 9.67 -1.10 7.44
CA SER A 491 9.79 0.35 7.62
C SER A 491 10.44 0.68 8.96
N PHE A 492 11.18 1.77 8.95
CA PHE A 492 11.80 2.35 10.14
C PHE A 492 11.59 3.87 10.12
N GLU A 493 11.24 4.42 11.27
CA GLU A 493 11.08 5.85 11.50
C GLU A 493 11.76 6.23 12.81
N ALA A 494 12.58 7.28 12.78
CA ALA A 494 13.16 7.88 13.97
C ALA A 494 12.90 9.39 13.96
N THR A 495 12.34 9.91 15.02
CA THR A 495 12.03 11.34 15.21
C THR A 495 12.78 11.87 16.41
N PHE A 496 13.50 12.93 16.23
CA PHE A 496 14.22 13.67 17.27
C PHE A 496 13.65 15.09 17.40
N SER A 497 13.42 15.52 18.63
CA SER A 497 12.94 16.86 18.97
C SER A 497 13.71 17.37 20.20
N SER A 498 14.29 18.55 20.09
CA SER A 498 15.12 19.13 21.14
C SER A 498 15.17 20.65 21.03
N PRO A 499 15.45 21.38 22.10
CA PRO A 499 15.75 22.82 22.05
C PRO A 499 16.88 23.18 21.07
N LEU A 500 17.82 22.28 20.83
CA LEU A 500 18.93 22.48 19.88
C LEU A 500 18.47 22.69 18.44
N ILE A 501 17.29 22.18 18.09
CA ILE A 501 16.74 22.30 16.73
C ILE A 501 15.53 23.24 16.66
N GLY A 502 15.23 23.99 17.73
CA GLY A 502 14.15 24.98 17.77
C GLY A 502 12.87 24.56 18.48
N SER A 503 12.87 23.43 19.18
CA SER A 503 11.76 23.03 20.05
C SER A 503 11.83 23.73 21.40
N THR A 504 10.67 23.80 22.08
CA THR A 504 10.65 24.12 23.51
C THR A 504 10.97 22.87 24.33
N ARG A 505 11.38 23.03 25.58
CA ARG A 505 11.64 21.91 26.52
C ARG A 505 10.41 21.01 26.74
N PHE A 506 9.22 21.53 26.56
CA PHE A 506 7.97 20.76 26.64
C PHE A 506 7.72 19.84 25.42
N SER A 507 8.52 19.97 24.39
CA SER A 507 8.45 19.14 23.17
C SER A 507 9.74 18.38 22.92
N GLU A 508 10.50 18.07 23.99
CA GLU A 508 11.78 17.34 23.86
C GLU A 508 11.55 15.84 23.99
N PHE A 509 11.87 15.10 22.92
CA PHE A 509 11.75 13.64 22.90
C PHE A 509 12.58 13.04 21.75
N THR A 510 12.85 11.76 21.87
CA THR A 510 13.33 10.90 20.76
C THR A 510 12.39 9.71 20.64
N ARG A 511 11.83 9.50 19.46
CA ARG A 511 10.87 8.42 19.16
C ARG A 511 11.43 7.56 18.06
N ALA A 512 11.40 6.24 18.24
CA ALA A 512 11.75 5.28 17.21
C ALA A 512 10.62 4.27 17.02
N VAL A 513 10.32 3.93 15.76
CA VAL A 513 9.32 2.93 15.37
C VAL A 513 9.91 2.05 14.30
N ALA A 514 9.75 0.74 14.45
CA ALA A 514 10.09 -0.25 13.44
C ALA A 514 8.87 -1.14 13.18
N GLU A 515 8.61 -1.43 11.92
CA GLU A 515 7.51 -2.28 11.50
C GLU A 515 7.96 -3.21 10.39
N GLY A 516 7.59 -4.48 10.49
CA GLY A 516 7.85 -5.48 9.47
C GLY A 516 6.61 -6.32 9.20
N SER A 517 6.27 -6.48 7.92
CA SER A 517 5.19 -7.34 7.46
C SER A 517 5.74 -8.36 6.47
N TRP A 518 5.30 -9.62 6.58
CA TRP A 518 5.72 -10.74 5.75
C TRP A 518 4.53 -11.49 5.21
N TYR A 519 4.61 -11.88 3.94
CA TYR A 519 3.56 -12.59 3.23
C TYR A 519 4.16 -13.84 2.57
N ARG A 520 3.64 -15.01 2.91
CA ARG A 520 4.11 -16.30 2.39
C ARG A 520 2.96 -17.11 1.84
N PRO A 521 2.96 -17.48 0.55
CA PRO A 521 2.00 -18.44 0.02
C PRO A 521 2.32 -19.84 0.57
N LEU A 522 1.29 -20.52 1.10
CA LEU A 522 1.39 -21.89 1.62
C LEU A 522 0.89 -22.95 0.62
N GLY A 523 0.52 -22.56 -0.60
CA GLY A 523 -0.09 -23.40 -1.64
C GLY A 523 -1.60 -23.19 -1.74
N ASN A 524 -2.20 -23.63 -2.85
CA ASN A 524 -3.66 -23.56 -3.11
C ASN A 524 -4.29 -22.19 -2.79
N ASP A 525 -3.61 -21.10 -3.12
CA ASP A 525 -4.02 -19.71 -2.85
C ASP A 525 -4.17 -19.34 -1.37
N VAL A 526 -3.68 -20.17 -0.46
CA VAL A 526 -3.58 -19.87 0.97
C VAL A 526 -2.38 -18.96 1.22
N VAL A 527 -2.58 -17.87 1.97
CA VAL A 527 -1.51 -16.92 2.31
C VAL A 527 -1.41 -16.78 3.82
N LEU A 528 -0.20 -16.96 4.34
CA LEU A 528 0.16 -16.60 5.71
C LEU A 528 0.73 -15.18 5.67
N ALA A 529 0.12 -14.27 6.43
CA ALA A 529 0.59 -12.92 6.62
C ALA A 529 0.90 -12.69 8.09
N ALA A 530 2.05 -12.07 8.37
CA ALA A 530 2.49 -11.75 9.72
C ALA A 530 3.00 -10.31 9.76
N ARG A 531 2.72 -9.60 10.85
CA ARG A 531 3.23 -8.25 11.12
C ARG A 531 3.76 -8.16 12.54
N VAL A 532 4.85 -7.44 12.70
CA VAL A 532 5.36 -7.02 14.00
C VAL A 532 5.66 -5.53 13.92
N LYS A 533 5.20 -4.78 14.93
CA LYS A 533 5.46 -3.35 15.08
C LYS A 533 5.96 -3.09 16.48
N GLY A 534 7.08 -2.39 16.58
CA GLY A 534 7.67 -1.97 17.86
C GLY A 534 7.94 -0.47 17.86
N GLY A 535 7.79 0.16 19.03
CA GLY A 535 8.07 1.58 19.18
C GLY A 535 8.55 1.92 20.57
N ILE A 536 9.43 2.92 20.68
CA ILE A 536 9.96 3.42 21.94
C ILE A 536 10.11 4.94 21.89
N ILE A 537 9.82 5.59 23.02
CA ILE A 537 9.99 7.04 23.20
C ILE A 537 10.85 7.29 24.41
N PHE A 538 11.85 8.15 24.24
CA PHE A 538 12.66 8.70 25.32
C PHE A 538 12.36 10.20 25.47
N SER A 539 12.13 10.64 26.69
CA SER A 539 11.93 12.06 27.03
C SER A 539 12.68 12.41 28.33
N PRO A 540 13.14 13.63 28.48
CA PRO A 540 13.71 14.10 29.72
C PRO A 540 12.60 14.23 30.81
N ARG A 541 13.02 14.37 32.07
CA ARG A 541 12.13 14.72 33.17
C ARG A 541 11.84 16.21 33.16
N LEU A 542 10.59 16.58 33.04
CA LEU A 542 10.12 17.95 33.19
C LEU A 542 9.73 18.21 34.62
N ARG A 543 10.24 19.29 35.23
CA ARG A 543 9.83 19.73 36.56
C ARG A 543 8.59 20.62 36.44
N LEU A 544 7.50 20.22 37.05
CA LEU A 544 6.26 20.97 37.23
C LEU A 544 6.08 21.30 38.70
N ALA A 545 5.13 22.16 39.09
CA ALA A 545 4.89 22.57 40.46
C ALA A 545 4.61 21.40 41.41
N ALA A 546 3.99 20.32 40.95
CA ALA A 546 3.67 19.12 41.72
C ALA A 546 4.78 18.04 41.72
N GLY A 547 5.89 18.21 40.98
CA GLY A 547 6.96 17.22 40.90
C GLY A 547 7.64 17.13 39.53
N ALA A 548 8.45 16.11 39.34
CA ALA A 548 9.13 15.85 38.07
C ALA A 548 8.59 14.60 37.38
N ALA A 549 8.07 14.76 36.18
CA ALA A 549 7.54 13.67 35.35
C ALA A 549 8.24 13.59 33.99
N ASN A 550 8.27 12.41 33.39
CA ASN A 550 8.69 12.24 32.01
C ASN A 550 7.57 12.76 31.09
N PHE A 551 7.72 13.96 30.55
CA PHE A 551 6.71 14.55 29.72
C PHE A 551 6.94 14.18 28.26
N VAL A 552 5.94 13.58 27.63
CA VAL A 552 5.85 13.36 26.18
C VAL A 552 4.55 13.98 25.70
N PRO A 553 4.57 14.89 24.72
CA PRO A 553 3.35 15.47 24.19
C PRO A 553 2.32 14.38 23.82
N PRO A 554 1.03 14.52 24.15
CA PRO A 554 0.01 13.50 23.90
C PRO A 554 -0.03 13.00 22.46
N GLU A 555 0.20 13.88 21.50
CA GLU A 555 0.24 13.54 20.08
C GLU A 555 1.45 12.70 19.64
N GLN A 556 2.46 12.56 20.48
CA GLN A 556 3.66 11.76 20.20
C GLN A 556 3.63 10.40 20.88
N ARG A 557 2.77 10.21 21.88
CA ARG A 557 2.64 8.95 22.63
C ARG A 557 2.11 7.83 21.75
N PHE A 558 2.36 6.60 22.17
CA PHE A 558 1.80 5.43 21.50
C PHE A 558 0.42 5.11 22.05
N TYR A 559 -0.48 4.81 21.12
CA TYR A 559 -1.81 4.31 21.38
C TYR A 559 -2.02 3.06 20.53
N ALA A 560 -2.84 2.13 20.96
CA ALA A 560 -3.15 0.92 20.22
C ALA A 560 -4.62 0.50 20.39
N GLY A 561 -5.06 -0.39 19.52
CA GLY A 561 -6.44 -0.85 19.37
C GLY A 561 -7.06 -0.37 18.06
N GLY A 562 -8.13 -1.04 17.64
CA GLY A 562 -8.85 -0.77 16.40
C GLY A 562 -8.44 -1.66 15.23
N ALA A 563 -9.06 -1.39 14.08
CA ALA A 563 -9.04 -2.23 12.89
C ALA A 563 -7.65 -2.55 12.31
N ASN A 564 -6.64 -1.71 12.59
CA ASN A 564 -5.30 -1.84 12.03
C ASN A 564 -4.24 -2.26 13.05
N ASP A 565 -4.61 -2.43 14.32
CA ASP A 565 -3.69 -2.82 15.38
C ASP A 565 -4.16 -4.12 16.05
N VAL A 566 -4.88 -4.05 17.17
CA VAL A 566 -5.46 -5.19 17.90
C VAL A 566 -6.97 -5.08 17.83
N ARG A 567 -7.58 -5.89 16.97
CA ARG A 567 -8.99 -5.76 16.55
C ARG A 567 -10.04 -6.04 17.63
N GLY A 568 -9.64 -6.67 18.72
CA GLY A 568 -10.54 -6.91 19.86
C GLY A 568 -10.79 -5.69 20.74
N TYR A 569 -10.08 -4.60 20.54
CA TYR A 569 -10.20 -3.35 21.26
C TYR A 569 -10.71 -2.23 20.37
N ASP A 570 -11.43 -1.28 20.93
CA ASP A 570 -11.74 -0.04 20.25
C ASP A 570 -10.48 0.81 20.08
N ARG A 571 -10.58 1.84 19.24
CA ARG A 571 -9.41 2.68 18.92
C ARG A 571 -8.86 3.36 20.19
N ASN A 572 -7.55 3.24 20.39
CA ASN A 572 -6.79 3.81 21.51
C ASN A 572 -7.04 3.17 22.87
N GLU A 573 -7.88 2.16 23.01
CA GLU A 573 -8.25 1.58 24.30
C GLU A 573 -7.31 0.46 24.79
N LEU A 574 -6.37 0.02 23.98
CA LEU A 574 -5.33 -0.93 24.39
C LEU A 574 -4.11 -0.17 24.91
N GLY A 575 -3.91 -0.20 26.21
CA GLY A 575 -2.78 0.45 26.90
C GLY A 575 -3.22 1.13 28.17
N PRO A 576 -2.37 1.98 28.75
CA PRO A 576 -2.72 2.73 29.97
C PRO A 576 -3.92 3.63 29.74
N VAL A 577 -4.89 3.55 30.65
CA VAL A 577 -6.13 4.31 30.64
C VAL A 577 -6.40 4.90 32.01
N VAL A 578 -7.20 5.94 32.08
CA VAL A 578 -7.85 6.42 33.29
C VAL A 578 -9.36 6.47 33.07
N TYR A 579 -10.09 6.45 34.13
CA TYR A 579 -11.54 6.45 34.14
C TYR A 579 -12.06 7.77 34.68
N VAL A 580 -13.11 8.29 34.11
CA VAL A 580 -13.69 9.59 34.46
C VAL A 580 -15.19 9.43 34.64
N THR A 581 -15.69 9.99 35.72
CA THR A 581 -17.13 10.01 36.03
C THR A 581 -17.55 11.36 36.59
N PRO A 582 -18.78 11.84 36.36
CA PRO A 582 -19.29 13.01 37.08
C PRO A 582 -19.31 12.77 38.59
N ALA A 583 -19.04 13.81 39.39
CA ALA A 583 -19.05 13.69 40.86
C ALA A 583 -20.42 13.24 41.38
N SER A 584 -21.51 13.56 40.70
CA SER A 584 -22.86 13.11 41.04
C SER A 584 -23.05 11.59 40.95
N ASN A 585 -22.15 10.88 40.26
CA ASN A 585 -22.20 9.42 40.12
C ASN A 585 -21.38 8.67 41.16
N VAL A 586 -20.67 9.40 42.04
CA VAL A 586 -19.84 8.81 43.09
C VAL A 586 -20.65 8.78 44.39
N GLN A 587 -20.88 7.57 44.90
CA GLN A 587 -21.60 7.34 46.17
C GLN A 587 -20.64 7.36 47.36
N THR A 588 -21.21 7.44 48.56
CA THR A 588 -20.46 7.37 49.81
C THR A 588 -19.63 6.08 49.87
N GLY A 589 -18.33 6.21 50.12
CA GLY A 589 -17.38 5.07 50.07
C GLY A 589 -16.69 4.86 48.72
N GLY A 590 -16.84 5.78 47.75
CA GLY A 590 -16.11 5.73 46.47
C GLY A 590 -16.64 4.71 45.45
N THR A 591 -17.86 4.21 45.67
CA THR A 591 -18.53 3.31 44.71
C THR A 591 -19.21 4.13 43.62
N VAL A 592 -19.32 3.55 42.43
CA VAL A 592 -19.93 4.16 41.23
C VAL A 592 -21.38 3.70 41.13
N GLY A 593 -22.33 4.65 41.13
CA GLY A 593 -23.76 4.34 41.04
C GLY A 593 -24.16 3.82 39.65
N PHE A 594 -23.62 4.42 38.60
CA PHE A 594 -23.88 4.03 37.22
C PHE A 594 -22.58 3.72 36.48
N PRO A 595 -22.12 2.44 36.44
CA PRO A 595 -20.87 2.02 35.81
C PRO A 595 -20.80 2.35 34.31
N ASP A 596 -21.94 2.34 33.62
CA ASP A 596 -22.01 2.65 32.18
C ASP A 596 -21.65 4.11 31.87
N SER A 597 -21.91 5.03 32.80
CA SER A 597 -21.55 6.44 32.65
C SER A 597 -20.06 6.75 32.85
N VAL A 598 -19.26 5.78 33.29
CA VAL A 598 -17.81 5.93 33.43
C VAL A 598 -17.18 5.95 32.05
N GLN A 599 -16.51 7.03 31.72
CA GLN A 599 -15.82 7.20 30.44
C GLN A 599 -14.38 6.71 30.56
N VAL A 600 -13.89 6.09 29.47
CA VAL A 600 -12.48 5.67 29.34
C VAL A 600 -11.71 6.80 28.66
N ALA A 601 -10.64 7.25 29.29
CA ALA A 601 -9.71 8.24 28.74
C ALA A 601 -8.34 7.57 28.49
N PRO A 602 -7.99 7.27 27.22
CA PRO A 602 -6.70 6.72 26.89
C PRO A 602 -5.59 7.75 27.14
N ILE A 603 -4.54 7.31 27.76
CA ILE A 603 -3.38 8.15 28.08
C ILE A 603 -2.14 7.76 27.27
N GLY A 604 -2.20 6.60 26.59
CA GLY A 604 -1.10 6.09 25.79
C GLY A 604 0.14 5.72 26.59
N GLY A 605 1.23 5.38 25.92
CA GLY A 605 2.49 5.00 26.58
C GLY A 605 3.73 5.37 25.76
N ASN A 606 4.88 5.02 26.32
CA ASN A 606 6.20 5.30 25.75
C ASN A 606 6.80 4.11 25.03
N THR A 607 6.24 2.91 25.23
CA THR A 607 6.68 1.68 24.58
C THR A 607 5.48 0.99 23.95
N LEU A 608 5.64 0.50 22.72
CA LEU A 608 4.62 -0.21 21.96
C LEU A 608 5.22 -1.50 21.42
N VAL A 609 4.48 -2.61 21.55
CA VAL A 609 4.76 -3.85 20.80
C VAL A 609 3.44 -4.43 20.32
N LEU A 610 3.33 -4.66 19.01
CA LEU A 610 2.17 -5.28 18.37
C LEU A 610 2.61 -6.44 17.49
N GLY A 611 1.83 -7.50 17.46
CA GLY A 611 1.95 -8.65 16.60
C GLY A 611 0.60 -9.00 15.98
N ASN A 612 0.58 -9.26 14.69
CA ASN A 612 -0.61 -9.70 13.98
C ASN A 612 -0.24 -10.93 13.13
N LEU A 613 -1.07 -11.95 13.18
CA LEU A 613 -0.94 -13.14 12.35
C LEU A 613 -2.26 -13.39 11.64
N GLU A 614 -2.23 -13.51 10.32
CA GLU A 614 -3.42 -13.80 9.51
C GLU A 614 -3.20 -15.00 8.61
N LEU A 615 -4.14 -15.93 8.61
CA LEU A 615 -4.25 -16.99 7.63
C LEU A 615 -5.38 -16.61 6.66
N ARG A 616 -5.02 -16.30 5.42
CA ARG A 616 -5.94 -15.92 4.36
C ARG A 616 -6.24 -17.13 3.49
N LEU A 617 -7.48 -17.58 3.52
CA LEU A 617 -7.95 -18.77 2.83
C LEU A 617 -8.74 -18.37 1.58
N PRO A 618 -8.57 -19.08 0.45
CA PRO A 618 -9.40 -18.85 -0.72
C PRO A 618 -10.85 -19.21 -0.39
N SER A 619 -11.78 -18.36 -0.81
CA SER A 619 -13.18 -18.68 -0.74
C SER A 619 -13.58 -19.46 -1.99
N PRO A 620 -14.40 -20.50 -1.87
CA PRO A 620 -15.02 -21.14 -3.03
C PRO A 620 -16.00 -20.18 -3.72
N PHE A 621 -16.29 -19.04 -3.10
CA PHE A 621 -17.25 -18.03 -3.55
C PHE A 621 -16.56 -16.86 -4.23
N LEU A 622 -17.21 -16.27 -5.26
CA LEU A 622 -16.81 -15.04 -5.96
C LEU A 622 -15.43 -15.10 -6.68
N ASN A 623 -15.06 -16.26 -7.24
CA ASN A 623 -13.88 -16.41 -8.12
C ASN A 623 -12.61 -15.73 -7.58
N GLY A 624 -12.28 -15.96 -6.30
CA GLY A 624 -11.11 -15.37 -5.66
C GLY A 624 -11.24 -13.92 -5.22
N ARG A 625 -12.39 -13.26 -5.48
CA ARG A 625 -12.67 -11.91 -4.95
C ARG A 625 -13.00 -11.90 -3.47
N LEU A 626 -13.43 -13.04 -2.92
CA LEU A 626 -13.70 -13.22 -1.51
C LEU A 626 -12.64 -14.13 -0.90
N ARG A 627 -12.12 -13.76 0.26
CA ARG A 627 -11.24 -14.61 1.08
C ARG A 627 -11.75 -14.67 2.50
N TRP A 628 -11.66 -15.83 3.10
CA TRP A 628 -11.82 -16.02 4.53
C TRP A 628 -10.50 -15.70 5.22
N VAL A 629 -10.58 -15.13 6.40
CA VAL A 629 -9.40 -14.84 7.22
C VAL A 629 -9.63 -15.33 8.63
N ALA A 630 -8.70 -16.12 9.14
CA ALA A 630 -8.55 -16.37 10.57
C ALA A 630 -7.35 -15.55 11.05
N PHE A 631 -7.45 -14.90 12.21
CA PHE A 631 -6.38 -14.06 12.71
C PHE A 631 -6.19 -14.17 14.22
N LEU A 632 -4.98 -13.84 14.64
CA LEU A 632 -4.61 -13.63 16.03
C LEU A 632 -3.85 -12.33 16.13
N ASP A 633 -4.41 -11.37 16.83
CA ASP A 633 -3.75 -10.09 17.12
C ASP A 633 -3.31 -10.08 18.57
N GLY A 634 -2.19 -9.42 18.85
CA GLY A 634 -1.73 -9.27 20.20
C GLY A 634 -0.79 -8.12 20.38
N GLY A 635 -0.65 -7.65 21.62
CA GLY A 635 0.28 -6.60 21.95
C GLY A 635 -0.09 -5.83 23.20
N GLY A 636 0.61 -4.72 23.36
CA GLY A 636 0.40 -3.80 24.47
C GLY A 636 1.13 -2.48 24.28
N VAL A 637 0.76 -1.54 25.10
CA VAL A 637 1.39 -0.22 25.25
C VAL A 637 1.74 -0.03 26.71
N TRP A 638 2.94 0.41 27.00
CA TRP A 638 3.45 0.55 28.36
C TRP A 638 4.10 1.91 28.58
N GLU A 639 4.10 2.33 29.86
CA GLU A 639 4.95 3.41 30.31
C GLU A 639 6.41 2.95 30.51
N ARG A 640 7.32 3.88 30.42
CA ARG A 640 8.74 3.61 30.68
C ARG A 640 8.97 3.18 32.12
N GLY A 641 9.62 2.04 32.31
CA GLY A 641 9.87 1.46 33.64
C GLY A 641 8.86 0.41 34.07
N SER A 642 7.76 0.23 33.32
CA SER A 642 6.87 -0.91 33.55
C SER A 642 7.50 -2.20 33.03
N VAL A 643 7.10 -3.33 33.61
CA VAL A 643 7.54 -4.66 33.18
C VAL A 643 6.99 -4.93 31.77
N LEU A 644 7.89 -5.05 30.78
CA LEU A 644 7.53 -5.46 29.43
C LEU A 644 6.90 -6.86 29.47
N GLY A 645 5.71 -7.00 28.86
CA GLY A 645 4.99 -8.27 28.83
C GLY A 645 3.84 -8.36 29.84
N ALA A 646 3.88 -7.62 30.95
CA ALA A 646 2.70 -7.50 31.82
C ALA A 646 1.57 -6.82 31.02
N GLY A 647 0.40 -7.49 30.95
CA GLY A 647 -0.76 -6.93 30.25
C GLY A 647 -0.75 -7.06 28.72
N VAL A 648 0.10 -7.92 28.12
CA VAL A 648 -0.07 -8.32 26.71
C VAL A 648 -1.44 -8.95 26.53
N ARG A 649 -2.19 -8.43 25.57
CA ARG A 649 -3.55 -8.90 25.27
C ARG A 649 -3.55 -9.61 23.92
N LEU A 650 -4.25 -10.74 23.88
CA LEU A 650 -4.43 -11.56 22.67
C LEU A 650 -5.90 -11.56 22.27
N THR A 651 -6.18 -11.31 21.01
CA THR A 651 -7.54 -11.29 20.45
C THR A 651 -7.60 -12.14 19.18
N PRO A 652 -8.09 -13.39 19.29
CA PRO A 652 -8.39 -14.20 18.13
C PRO A 652 -9.64 -13.67 17.40
N GLY A 653 -9.73 -13.96 16.11
CA GLY A 653 -10.89 -13.58 15.34
C GLY A 653 -10.93 -14.17 13.94
N ALA A 654 -12.02 -13.89 13.27
CA ALA A 654 -12.25 -14.29 11.89
C ALA A 654 -12.81 -13.13 11.08
N GLY A 655 -12.62 -13.16 9.78
CA GLY A 655 -13.11 -12.09 8.91
C GLY A 655 -13.24 -12.49 7.45
N LEU A 656 -13.75 -11.54 6.69
CA LEU A 656 -13.93 -11.64 5.26
C LEU A 656 -13.15 -10.51 4.57
N ARG A 657 -12.54 -10.82 3.45
CA ARG A 657 -11.86 -9.85 2.56
C ARG A 657 -12.53 -9.89 1.21
N PHE A 658 -13.09 -8.79 0.81
CA PHE A 658 -13.72 -8.63 -0.51
C PHE A 658 -12.88 -7.70 -1.38
N SER A 659 -12.30 -8.22 -2.46
CA SER A 659 -11.45 -7.42 -3.36
C SER A 659 -12.29 -6.46 -4.19
N THR A 660 -12.04 -5.16 -4.05
CA THR A 660 -12.64 -4.09 -4.83
C THR A 660 -11.58 -3.31 -5.62
N PRO A 661 -11.95 -2.52 -6.63
CA PRO A 661 -11.00 -1.64 -7.34
C PRO A 661 -10.33 -0.60 -6.44
N LEU A 662 -10.93 -0.28 -5.29
CA LEU A 662 -10.41 0.67 -4.29
C LEU A 662 -9.52 0.00 -3.23
N GLY A 663 -9.33 -1.32 -3.32
CA GLY A 663 -8.67 -2.15 -2.34
C GLY A 663 -9.63 -3.13 -1.66
N PRO A 664 -9.12 -4.06 -0.85
CA PRO A 664 -9.98 -5.03 -0.17
C PRO A 664 -10.86 -4.36 0.89
N MET A 665 -12.17 -4.65 0.86
CA MET A 665 -13.06 -4.38 1.98
C MET A 665 -12.91 -5.49 3.02
N ARG A 666 -12.88 -5.13 4.29
CA ARG A 666 -12.69 -6.03 5.43
C ARG A 666 -13.90 -5.99 6.35
N PHE A 667 -14.33 -7.18 6.75
CA PHE A 667 -15.31 -7.39 7.81
C PHE A 667 -14.66 -8.34 8.82
N ASP A 668 -14.31 -7.83 9.98
CA ASP A 668 -13.59 -8.56 11.00
C ASP A 668 -14.45 -8.67 12.26
N VAL A 669 -14.48 -9.87 12.86
CA VAL A 669 -15.05 -10.12 14.19
C VAL A 669 -13.92 -10.65 15.06
N ALA A 670 -13.58 -9.92 16.10
CA ALA A 670 -12.55 -10.27 17.05
C ALA A 670 -13.17 -10.58 18.41
N TYR A 671 -12.65 -11.60 19.07
CA TYR A 671 -13.02 -11.95 20.44
C TYR A 671 -12.02 -11.35 21.42
N ASN A 672 -12.51 -10.60 22.40
CA ASN A 672 -11.75 -10.09 23.52
C ASN A 672 -12.28 -10.70 24.82
N GLY A 673 -11.51 -11.61 25.39
CA GLY A 673 -11.85 -12.26 26.68
C GLY A 673 -11.41 -11.48 27.89
N SER A 674 -10.72 -10.34 27.71
CA SER A 674 -10.14 -9.54 28.80
C SER A 674 -10.95 -8.28 29.04
N ASP A 675 -11.06 -7.87 30.28
CA ASP A 675 -11.58 -6.55 30.64
C ASP A 675 -10.62 -5.43 30.19
N LEU A 676 -11.11 -4.20 30.21
CA LEU A 676 -10.28 -3.03 29.97
C LEU A 676 -9.13 -2.96 31.01
N PRO A 677 -8.01 -2.31 30.65
CA PRO A 677 -6.88 -2.16 31.57
C PRO A 677 -7.30 -1.49 32.88
N GLU A 678 -6.64 -1.86 33.97
CA GLU A 678 -6.81 -1.20 35.25
C GLU A 678 -6.24 0.22 35.20
N GLY A 679 -6.95 1.16 35.84
CA GLY A 679 -6.55 2.56 35.89
C GLY A 679 -7.23 3.34 36.98
N ALA A 680 -6.72 4.52 37.30
CA ALA A 680 -7.29 5.39 38.31
C ALA A 680 -8.66 5.96 37.86
N LEU A 681 -9.61 5.97 38.79
CA LEU A 681 -10.92 6.60 38.61
C LEU A 681 -10.92 7.99 39.21
N TYR A 682 -11.25 8.98 38.41
CA TYR A 682 -11.40 10.37 38.83
C TYR A 682 -12.86 10.81 38.72
N SER A 683 -13.32 11.56 39.70
CA SER A 683 -14.56 12.32 39.63
C SER A 683 -14.28 13.76 39.14
N VAL A 684 -15.18 14.29 38.36
CA VAL A 684 -15.10 15.66 37.82
C VAL A 684 -16.26 16.49 38.42
N LYS A 685 -15.93 17.59 39.05
CA LYS A 685 -16.86 18.63 39.51
C LYS A 685 -16.23 19.99 39.23
N ASP A 686 -16.93 20.85 38.48
CA ASP A 686 -16.47 22.20 38.14
C ASP A 686 -15.01 22.25 37.63
N GLU A 687 -14.68 21.32 36.71
CA GLU A 687 -13.33 21.10 36.17
C GLU A 687 -12.27 20.63 37.19
N VAL A 688 -12.62 20.47 38.45
CA VAL A 688 -11.73 19.94 39.49
C VAL A 688 -11.78 18.42 39.48
N LEU A 689 -10.61 17.80 39.44
CA LEU A 689 -10.43 16.36 39.43
C LEU A 689 -10.13 15.86 40.85
N THR A 690 -10.92 14.92 41.33
CA THR A 690 -10.69 14.24 42.61
C THR A 690 -10.48 12.76 42.35
N LEU A 691 -9.37 12.19 42.86
CA LEU A 691 -9.12 10.76 42.81
C LEU A 691 -10.14 10.04 43.70
N VAL A 692 -10.93 9.16 43.10
CA VAL A 692 -11.93 8.34 43.81
C VAL A 692 -11.35 6.98 44.19
N ARG A 693 -10.63 6.37 43.23
CA ARG A 693 -10.06 5.05 43.40
C ARG A 693 -8.84 4.87 42.50
N ALA A 694 -7.78 4.26 42.98
CA ALA A 694 -6.53 4.09 42.24
C ALA A 694 -6.56 2.87 41.31
N ASP A 695 -7.39 1.89 41.60
CA ASP A 695 -7.39 0.54 41.00
C ASP A 695 -8.76 0.17 40.40
N TYR A 696 -9.37 1.08 39.64
CA TYR A 696 -10.65 0.82 38.99
C TYR A 696 -10.47 0.04 37.69
N ARG A 697 -11.38 -0.91 37.46
CA ARG A 697 -11.46 -1.65 36.19
C ARG A 697 -12.91 -1.66 35.69
N LYS A 698 -13.12 -1.21 34.48
CA LYS A 698 -14.42 -1.28 33.83
C LYS A 698 -14.55 -2.62 33.11
N ALA A 699 -15.63 -3.38 33.39
CA ALA A 699 -15.94 -4.60 32.67
C ALA A 699 -16.30 -4.29 31.21
N LEU A 700 -15.87 -5.14 30.30
CA LEU A 700 -16.28 -5.06 28.90
C LEU A 700 -17.70 -5.64 28.73
N ASN A 701 -18.64 -4.79 28.35
CA ASN A 701 -20.03 -5.23 28.10
C ASN A 701 -20.15 -6.07 26.82
N ARG A 702 -19.17 -5.99 25.91
CA ARG A 702 -19.14 -6.72 24.64
C ARG A 702 -17.82 -7.44 24.46
N LYS A 703 -17.85 -8.77 24.47
CA LYS A 703 -16.67 -9.60 24.19
C LYS A 703 -16.34 -9.73 22.72
N PHE A 704 -17.27 -9.42 21.83
CA PHE A 704 -17.07 -9.45 20.39
C PHE A 704 -17.04 -8.03 19.85
N ASN A 705 -15.95 -7.70 19.14
CA ASN A 705 -15.79 -6.44 18.44
C ASN A 705 -15.90 -6.67 16.93
N ILE A 706 -16.83 -5.95 16.29
CA ILE A 706 -17.08 -6.02 14.85
C ILE A 706 -16.48 -4.77 14.21
N GLN A 707 -15.63 -4.98 13.22
CA GLN A 707 -14.95 -3.89 12.54
C GLN A 707 -15.10 -4.01 11.03
N VAL A 708 -15.43 -2.89 10.39
CA VAL A 708 -15.53 -2.75 8.94
C VAL A 708 -14.51 -1.71 8.47
N SER A 709 -13.72 -2.05 7.47
CA SER A 709 -12.71 -1.14 6.96
C SER A 709 -12.36 -1.42 5.49
N VAL A 710 -11.71 -0.47 4.83
CA VAL A 710 -11.20 -0.60 3.47
C VAL A 710 -9.68 -0.54 3.49
N GLY A 711 -9.02 -1.41 2.73
CA GLY A 711 -7.57 -1.59 2.71
C GLY A 711 -7.11 -2.84 3.46
N GLN A 712 -5.81 -3.09 3.46
CA GLN A 712 -5.21 -4.19 4.23
C GLN A 712 -5.17 -3.86 5.74
N ALA A 713 -5.11 -4.89 6.58
CA ALA A 713 -4.91 -4.71 8.01
C ALA A 713 -3.49 -4.19 8.30
N PHE A 714 -2.53 -4.63 7.48
CA PHE A 714 -1.12 -4.26 7.52
C PHE A 714 -0.46 -4.59 6.17
#